data_ae6d3964668c8cd1851b655e051ca0a5
#
_entry.id   ae6d3964668c8cd1851b655e051ca0a5
#
_cell.length_a   1.000
_cell.length_b   1.000
_cell.length_c   1.000
_cell.angle_alpha   90.00
_cell.angle_beta   90.00
_cell.angle_gamma   90.00
#
_symmetry.space_group_name_H-M   'P 1'
#
loop_
_entity.id
_entity.type
_entity.pdbx_description
1 polymer ?
#
loop_
_entity_poly.entity_id
_entity_poly.type
_entity_poly.pdbx_seq_one_letter_code
_entity_poly.pdbx_strand_id
1 'polypeptide(L)'
;MKKRFLALLLAVCIGVSVLVLPASAAGSNTAVQTAVTLGAFSTEEAAGLSTPLTRGQLAKLLVAFSAYHDNANTQGSIGTLYTDVNGSSAYAPYIRIAVQQGWMSGYTDGSFRPDNTVTLEEACTAALTLLGYDITTLTGGFPAAQLNKANAIGLRSNLGCTQGQTMTLEEGAVLLYNALTANTADGSVYGTTLGYTVTNGQVDVSSILLSSLEGPFVASEGESLPFVPEAIYRNGSVSTSAQLSAYDVYYYNASAKTVWIYTRKAAGRITAVSPSASAPTSVTVAGTSYTIASSSAAAQLSSLNGGGVGQVVTLLLGMNNEAVAVLTGDEADEVFYGVVQTATRSLVEENGADVRQAVAVKCTDGVTRTVNVDKSLNYPAGWMVKITVNADGEQVETITKTSTSGTINADGTALGGTALADDVEILDTTSEGVAGTVSPSRLSGVTLSDADVRYYTTNENGQIDRLILNDVTGDLWTYGVLDDVKNLINNTTTTTSGTTSSGMTVSTAIKKLTGNDSTTGTTGSSSTTTTTTTDDSQIISDVADIVLPSTGDLLWGLVDGSIGSSLWESVTGSTDKLASYLLKLGANNTSGSLSTVLNYLGSGADYVCYVNGKQTTYKTSTKYPVLAGGIAIGTSTSGTVKSMTQLLPVVIDKVGAASVMSGNKKYETADEMQVYLWYKGTYYPTTLSQVNGEEYTLIGWYDGGLRAAGGKIRVLIAVRKS
;
A
#
# COMPACT_ATOMS: atom_id res chain seq x y z
N MET A 1 19.13 1.62 11.23
CA MET A 1 17.67 1.76 11.27
C MET A 1 17.07 2.53 10.08
N LYS A 2 17.82 3.27 9.27
CA LYS A 2 17.32 4.07 8.12
C LYS A 2 17.04 3.28 6.83
N LYS A 3 17.51 2.04 6.69
CA LYS A 3 17.30 1.22 5.47
C LYS A 3 16.04 0.35 5.47
N ARG A 4 15.33 0.21 6.60
CA ARG A 4 14.12 -0.60 6.70
C ARG A 4 12.82 0.18 6.41
N PHE A 5 12.86 1.51 6.42
CA PHE A 5 11.70 2.37 6.08
C PHE A 5 11.50 2.54 4.57
N LEU A 6 12.56 2.39 3.77
CA LEU A 6 12.49 2.56 2.31
C LEU A 6 11.78 1.39 1.61
N ALA A 7 11.86 0.18 2.18
CA ALA A 7 11.25 -1.01 1.59
C ALA A 7 9.73 -1.09 1.80
N LEU A 8 9.18 -0.42 2.82
CA LEU A 8 7.75 -0.49 3.13
C LEU A 8 6.89 0.49 2.32
N LEU A 9 7.49 1.57 1.81
CA LEU A 9 6.77 2.57 0.99
C LEU A 9 6.69 2.18 -0.50
N LEU A 10 7.55 1.30 -0.96
CA LEU A 10 7.59 0.86 -2.36
C LEU A 10 6.61 -0.27 -2.69
N ALA A 11 6.15 -1.02 -1.70
CA ALA A 11 5.18 -2.11 -1.92
C ALA A 11 3.79 -1.61 -2.34
N VAL A 12 3.50 -0.32 -2.19
CA VAL A 12 2.19 0.29 -2.51
C VAL A 12 2.11 0.81 -3.96
N CYS A 13 3.24 0.99 -4.65
CA CYS A 13 3.26 1.66 -5.96
C CYS A 13 3.46 0.73 -7.17
N ILE A 14 3.55 -0.57 -7.00
CA ILE A 14 3.74 -1.48 -8.14
C ILE A 14 2.52 -2.40 -8.28
N GLY A 15 1.39 -1.78 -8.62
CA GLY A 15 0.42 -2.46 -9.46
C GLY A 15 0.99 -2.45 -10.87
N VAL A 16 1.97 -3.30 -11.17
CA VAL A 16 2.39 -3.55 -12.54
C VAL A 16 1.16 -4.04 -13.26
N SER A 17 0.61 -3.22 -14.15
CA SER A 17 -0.30 -3.71 -15.16
C SER A 17 0.46 -4.80 -15.91
N VAL A 18 0.16 -6.03 -15.52
CA VAL A 18 0.70 -7.22 -16.15
C VAL A 18 0.37 -7.11 -17.63
N LEU A 19 1.36 -6.87 -18.47
CA LEU A 19 1.27 -7.29 -19.87
C LEU A 19 0.73 -8.72 -19.80
N VAL A 20 -0.51 -8.94 -20.25
CA VAL A 20 -1.11 -10.26 -20.28
C VAL A 20 -0.38 -11.05 -21.36
N LEU A 21 0.81 -11.50 -21.02
CA LEU A 21 1.50 -12.52 -21.79
C LEU A 21 0.82 -13.87 -21.49
N PRO A 22 0.68 -14.76 -22.46
CA PRO A 22 0.05 -16.06 -22.25
C PRO A 22 0.72 -16.77 -21.08
N ALA A 23 -0.09 -17.41 -20.24
CA ALA A 23 0.31 -18.01 -18.97
C ALA A 23 1.42 -19.07 -19.13
N SER A 24 2.66 -18.61 -19.11
CA SER A 24 3.85 -19.40 -18.81
C SER A 24 4.10 -19.35 -17.30
N ALA A 25 4.80 -20.35 -16.76
CA ALA A 25 5.04 -20.45 -15.34
C ALA A 25 5.48 -19.10 -14.72
N ALA A 26 4.99 -18.77 -13.54
CA ALA A 26 5.14 -17.46 -12.89
C ALA A 26 6.60 -16.92 -12.83
N GLY A 27 7.61 -17.81 -12.88
CA GLY A 27 9.03 -17.43 -12.89
C GLY A 27 9.55 -16.91 -14.24
N SER A 28 9.04 -17.39 -15.38
CA SER A 28 9.49 -16.95 -16.71
C SER A 28 8.99 -15.54 -17.03
N ASN A 29 7.77 -15.20 -16.61
CA ASN A 29 7.20 -13.86 -16.81
C ASN A 29 8.04 -12.78 -16.11
N THR A 30 8.46 -13.03 -14.86
CA THR A 30 9.31 -12.09 -14.10
C THR A 30 10.68 -11.91 -14.76
N ALA A 31 11.29 -12.98 -15.29
CA ALA A 31 12.57 -12.91 -15.99
C ALA A 31 12.48 -12.09 -17.28
N VAL A 32 11.42 -12.29 -18.06
CA VAL A 32 11.15 -11.52 -19.28
C VAL A 32 10.90 -10.05 -18.97
N GLN A 33 10.07 -9.75 -17.98
CA GLN A 33 9.81 -8.37 -17.54
C GLN A 33 11.10 -7.67 -17.09
N THR A 34 11.97 -8.39 -16.36
CA THR A 34 13.27 -7.87 -15.96
C THR A 34 14.15 -7.58 -17.20
N ALA A 35 14.17 -8.47 -18.18
CA ALA A 35 14.92 -8.27 -19.42
C ALA A 35 14.41 -7.06 -20.22
N VAL A 36 13.09 -6.83 -20.28
CA VAL A 36 12.50 -5.63 -20.88
C VAL A 36 12.91 -4.37 -20.11
N THR A 37 12.77 -4.39 -18.78
CA THR A 37 13.12 -3.27 -17.90
C THR A 37 14.59 -2.84 -18.08
N LEU A 38 15.50 -3.81 -18.22
CA LEU A 38 16.93 -3.57 -18.46
C LEU A 38 17.27 -3.28 -19.93
N GLY A 39 16.29 -3.19 -20.80
CA GLY A 39 16.50 -2.90 -22.24
C GLY A 39 17.11 -4.04 -23.05
N ALA A 40 17.14 -5.27 -22.52
CA ALA A 40 17.59 -6.45 -23.26
C ALA A 40 16.63 -6.83 -24.39
N PHE A 41 15.33 -6.64 -24.15
CA PHE A 41 14.27 -6.85 -25.16
C PHE A 41 13.47 -5.58 -25.36
N SER A 42 12.95 -5.38 -26.59
CA SER A 42 11.82 -4.48 -26.78
C SER A 42 10.52 -5.17 -26.36
N THR A 43 9.44 -4.40 -26.18
CA THR A 43 8.12 -4.98 -25.90
C THR A 43 7.63 -5.87 -27.06
N GLU A 44 8.03 -5.56 -28.30
CA GLU A 44 7.73 -6.36 -29.50
C GLU A 44 8.54 -7.67 -29.52
N GLU A 45 9.84 -7.64 -29.16
CA GLU A 45 10.66 -8.86 -29.03
C GLU A 45 10.11 -9.78 -27.92
N ALA A 46 9.60 -9.22 -26.83
CA ALA A 46 8.95 -9.97 -25.78
C ALA A 46 7.66 -10.70 -26.19
N ALA A 47 7.09 -10.39 -27.35
CA ALA A 47 5.99 -11.14 -27.96
C ALA A 47 6.46 -12.43 -28.70
N GLY A 48 7.76 -12.55 -29.01
CA GLY A 48 8.36 -13.65 -29.75
C GLY A 48 9.23 -14.60 -28.93
N LEU A 49 8.89 -14.86 -27.66
CA LEU A 49 9.72 -15.56 -26.66
C LEU A 49 10.19 -16.97 -27.05
N SER A 50 9.42 -17.69 -27.88
CA SER A 50 9.76 -19.04 -28.35
C SER A 50 10.74 -19.08 -29.51
N THR A 51 11.17 -17.93 -30.04
CA THR A 51 12.16 -17.87 -31.12
C THR A 51 13.54 -18.30 -30.61
N PRO A 52 14.36 -18.93 -31.46
CA PRO A 52 15.73 -19.30 -31.11
C PRO A 52 16.56 -18.07 -30.70
N LEU A 53 17.26 -18.15 -29.59
CA LEU A 53 18.20 -17.14 -29.12
C LEU A 53 19.41 -17.07 -30.04
N THR A 54 19.73 -15.89 -30.54
CA THR A 54 20.95 -15.67 -31.35
C THR A 54 22.14 -15.19 -30.52
N ARG A 55 23.34 -15.28 -31.09
CA ARG A 55 24.58 -14.81 -30.43
C ARG A 55 24.59 -13.30 -30.21
N GLY A 56 24.01 -12.54 -31.15
CA GLY A 56 23.82 -11.09 -30.99
C GLY A 56 22.88 -10.74 -29.85
N GLN A 57 21.76 -11.46 -29.74
CA GLN A 57 20.79 -11.29 -28.65
C GLN A 57 21.38 -11.75 -27.30
N LEU A 58 22.17 -12.85 -27.25
CA LEU A 58 22.86 -13.23 -26.03
C LEU A 58 23.85 -12.16 -25.56
N ALA A 59 24.61 -11.55 -26.49
CA ALA A 59 25.51 -10.43 -26.15
C ALA A 59 24.74 -9.25 -25.55
N LYS A 60 23.56 -8.92 -26.12
CA LYS A 60 22.67 -7.86 -25.59
C LYS A 60 22.16 -8.22 -24.17
N LEU A 61 21.71 -9.44 -23.96
CA LEU A 61 21.28 -9.94 -22.64
C LEU A 61 22.41 -9.85 -21.60
N LEU A 62 23.60 -10.33 -21.90
CA LEU A 62 24.75 -10.29 -20.99
C LEU A 62 25.07 -8.86 -20.56
N VAL A 63 25.08 -7.92 -21.49
CA VAL A 63 25.37 -6.51 -21.20
C VAL A 63 24.23 -5.88 -20.38
N ALA A 64 22.98 -6.12 -20.73
CA ALA A 64 21.84 -5.59 -20.01
C ALA A 64 21.78 -6.07 -18.55
N PHE A 65 22.16 -7.32 -18.29
CA PHE A 65 22.24 -7.89 -16.93
C PHE A 65 23.61 -7.68 -16.26
N SER A 66 24.39 -6.68 -16.66
CA SER A 66 25.70 -6.38 -16.10
C SER A 66 25.85 -4.92 -15.65
N ALA A 67 26.96 -4.62 -14.98
CA ALA A 67 27.32 -3.23 -14.62
C ALA A 67 27.61 -2.33 -15.86
N TYR A 68 27.58 -2.88 -17.06
CA TYR A 68 27.88 -2.17 -18.32
C TYR A 68 26.63 -1.82 -19.13
N HIS A 69 25.42 -2.01 -18.58
CA HIS A 69 24.16 -1.81 -19.31
C HIS A 69 24.04 -0.37 -19.87
N ASP A 70 24.45 0.64 -19.13
CA ASP A 70 24.41 2.04 -19.58
C ASP A 70 25.45 2.37 -20.64
N ASN A 71 26.55 1.61 -20.69
CA ASN A 71 27.66 1.91 -21.58
C ASN A 71 27.32 1.62 -23.07
N ALA A 72 26.39 0.73 -23.33
CA ALA A 72 25.98 0.40 -24.70
C ALA A 72 25.24 1.58 -25.37
N ASN A 73 24.45 2.35 -24.61
CA ASN A 73 23.66 3.46 -25.11
C ASN A 73 24.52 4.70 -25.45
N THR A 74 25.70 4.81 -24.86
CA THR A 74 26.61 5.94 -25.08
C THR A 74 27.55 5.74 -26.28
N GLN A 75 27.53 4.55 -26.88
CA GLN A 75 28.43 4.19 -27.97
C GLN A 75 27.75 4.47 -29.33
N GLY A 76 28.10 5.53 -29.97
CA GLY A 76 27.70 5.81 -31.36
C GLY A 76 28.18 4.73 -32.35
N SER A 77 27.96 4.94 -33.66
CA SER A 77 28.44 4.01 -34.69
C SER A 77 29.96 3.82 -34.62
N ILE A 78 30.39 2.63 -34.27
CA ILE A 78 31.82 2.32 -34.02
C ILE A 78 32.23 1.14 -34.89
N GLY A 79 33.45 1.20 -35.42
CA GLY A 79 34.06 0.09 -36.13
C GLY A 79 34.06 -1.18 -35.30
N THR A 80 33.68 -2.30 -35.85
CA THR A 80 33.67 -3.60 -35.19
C THR A 80 34.97 -4.37 -35.40
N LEU A 81 35.29 -5.26 -34.44
CA LEU A 81 36.45 -6.13 -34.53
C LEU A 81 36.21 -7.35 -35.45
N TYR A 82 34.99 -7.53 -35.95
CA TYR A 82 34.57 -8.70 -36.73
C TYR A 82 34.10 -8.34 -38.11
N THR A 83 34.41 -9.18 -39.07
CA THR A 83 34.14 -8.96 -40.54
C THR A 83 32.64 -8.96 -40.85
N ASP A 84 31.85 -9.64 -40.06
CA ASP A 84 30.41 -9.86 -40.24
C ASP A 84 29.54 -9.03 -39.29
N VAL A 85 30.11 -8.14 -38.50
CA VAL A 85 29.37 -7.22 -37.64
C VAL A 85 29.51 -5.79 -38.17
N ASN A 86 28.43 -5.25 -38.73
CA ASN A 86 28.41 -3.88 -39.17
C ASN A 86 28.35 -2.92 -37.99
N GLY A 87 29.14 -1.83 -38.04
CA GLY A 87 29.16 -0.82 -36.97
C GLY A 87 27.82 -0.11 -36.70
N SER A 88 26.89 -0.16 -37.66
CA SER A 88 25.50 0.30 -37.51
C SER A 88 24.52 -0.78 -37.04
N SER A 89 24.97 -2.01 -36.82
CA SER A 89 24.13 -3.08 -36.27
C SER A 89 23.69 -2.73 -34.85
N ALA A 90 22.42 -2.96 -34.51
CA ALA A 90 21.90 -2.80 -33.17
C ALA A 90 22.67 -3.64 -32.13
N TYR A 91 23.30 -4.74 -32.52
CA TYR A 91 24.08 -5.59 -31.63
C TYR A 91 25.55 -5.21 -31.51
N ALA A 92 26.07 -4.33 -32.39
CA ALA A 92 27.51 -4.01 -32.43
C ALA A 92 28.07 -3.50 -31.08
N PRO A 93 27.44 -2.57 -30.35
CA PRO A 93 27.94 -2.10 -29.05
C PRO A 93 27.94 -3.21 -28.00
N TYR A 94 26.93 -4.05 -27.98
CA TYR A 94 26.80 -5.17 -27.04
C TYR A 94 27.82 -6.26 -27.30
N ILE A 95 28.03 -6.63 -28.56
CA ILE A 95 29.04 -7.60 -28.98
C ILE A 95 30.45 -7.12 -28.56
N ARG A 96 30.73 -5.82 -28.75
CA ARG A 96 32.00 -5.24 -28.35
C ARG A 96 32.21 -5.39 -26.85
N ILE A 97 31.25 -5.00 -26.01
CA ILE A 97 31.34 -5.08 -24.56
C ILE A 97 31.51 -6.54 -24.13
N ALA A 98 30.67 -7.45 -24.62
CA ALA A 98 30.71 -8.86 -24.26
C ALA A 98 32.07 -9.51 -24.59
N VAL A 99 32.68 -9.10 -25.70
CA VAL A 99 33.99 -9.58 -26.10
C VAL A 99 35.13 -8.93 -25.30
N GLN A 100 35.05 -7.62 -25.02
CA GLN A 100 36.04 -6.92 -24.19
C GLN A 100 36.08 -7.45 -22.76
N GLN A 101 34.92 -7.85 -22.24
CA GLN A 101 34.80 -8.45 -20.91
C GLN A 101 35.10 -9.95 -20.90
N GLY A 102 35.38 -10.56 -22.06
CA GLY A 102 35.70 -11.98 -22.19
C GLY A 102 34.49 -12.92 -22.00
N TRP A 103 33.25 -12.40 -21.97
CA TRP A 103 32.06 -13.25 -21.82
C TRP A 103 31.75 -14.05 -23.08
N MET A 104 32.08 -13.50 -24.21
CA MET A 104 31.94 -14.14 -25.52
C MET A 104 33.21 -13.93 -26.36
N SER A 105 33.40 -14.78 -27.35
CA SER A 105 34.50 -14.67 -28.32
C SER A 105 34.01 -14.88 -29.73
N GLY A 106 34.73 -14.33 -30.71
CA GLY A 106 34.50 -14.63 -32.13
C GLY A 106 35.20 -15.95 -32.54
N TYR A 107 35.08 -16.21 -33.82
CA TYR A 107 35.68 -17.39 -34.47
C TYR A 107 37.09 -17.08 -35.01
N THR A 108 37.85 -18.12 -35.28
CA THR A 108 39.23 -18.02 -35.79
C THR A 108 39.31 -17.45 -37.22
N ASP A 109 38.19 -17.40 -37.94
CA ASP A 109 38.08 -16.81 -39.29
C ASP A 109 37.80 -15.28 -39.26
N GLY A 110 37.80 -14.69 -38.05
CA GLY A 110 37.55 -13.26 -37.87
C GLY A 110 36.04 -12.86 -37.88
N SER A 111 35.15 -13.85 -37.84
CA SER A 111 33.67 -13.60 -37.75
C SER A 111 33.21 -13.72 -36.31
N PHE A 112 32.06 -13.09 -36.00
CA PHE A 112 31.32 -13.26 -34.72
C PHE A 112 30.08 -14.13 -34.87
N ARG A 113 29.45 -14.09 -36.03
CA ARG A 113 28.21 -14.78 -36.41
C ARG A 113 27.02 -14.39 -35.52
N PRO A 114 26.60 -13.11 -35.52
CA PRO A 114 25.59 -12.58 -34.60
C PRO A 114 24.23 -13.27 -34.76
N ASP A 115 23.90 -13.76 -35.95
CA ASP A 115 22.60 -14.39 -36.27
C ASP A 115 22.59 -15.92 -36.00
N ASN A 116 23.73 -16.51 -35.66
CA ASN A 116 23.78 -17.93 -35.30
C ASN A 116 23.07 -18.16 -33.99
N THR A 117 22.35 -19.27 -33.91
CA THR A 117 21.68 -19.70 -32.69
C THR A 117 22.66 -20.16 -31.61
N VAL A 118 22.25 -20.09 -30.33
CA VAL A 118 23.07 -20.40 -29.16
C VAL A 118 22.53 -21.64 -28.48
N THR A 119 23.44 -22.57 -28.15
CA THR A 119 23.11 -23.75 -27.35
C THR A 119 23.16 -23.48 -25.86
N LEU A 120 22.54 -24.36 -25.06
CA LEU A 120 22.54 -24.26 -23.59
C LEU A 120 23.95 -24.14 -23.02
N GLU A 121 24.89 -25.00 -23.49
CA GLU A 121 26.28 -25.00 -23.02
C GLU A 121 27.06 -23.73 -23.37
N GLU A 122 26.80 -23.13 -24.53
CA GLU A 122 27.42 -21.86 -24.92
C GLU A 122 26.89 -20.70 -24.05
N ALA A 123 25.57 -20.63 -23.82
CA ALA A 123 24.97 -19.62 -22.97
C ALA A 123 25.39 -19.77 -21.49
N CYS A 124 25.43 -21.01 -20.97
CA CYS A 124 25.94 -21.27 -19.63
C CYS A 124 27.40 -20.87 -19.47
N THR A 125 28.23 -21.11 -20.51
CA THR A 125 29.65 -20.70 -20.49
C THR A 125 29.78 -19.18 -20.39
N ALA A 126 29.00 -18.44 -21.21
CA ALA A 126 28.99 -16.97 -21.17
C ALA A 126 28.49 -16.43 -19.81
N ALA A 127 27.43 -17.03 -19.24
CA ALA A 127 26.91 -16.62 -17.95
C ALA A 127 27.90 -16.92 -16.79
N LEU A 128 28.62 -18.06 -16.83
CA LEU A 128 29.66 -18.36 -15.86
C LEU A 128 30.80 -17.35 -15.92
N THR A 129 31.20 -16.96 -17.13
CA THR A 129 32.26 -15.94 -17.33
C THR A 129 31.80 -14.56 -16.84
N LEU A 130 30.53 -14.21 -17.07
CA LEU A 130 29.91 -13.00 -16.52
C LEU A 130 29.99 -12.98 -14.98
N LEU A 131 29.80 -14.13 -14.33
CA LEU A 131 29.89 -14.29 -12.87
C LEU A 131 31.36 -14.39 -12.36
N GLY A 132 32.35 -14.22 -13.24
CA GLY A 132 33.79 -14.22 -12.91
C GLY A 132 34.39 -15.59 -12.75
N TYR A 133 33.71 -16.68 -13.12
CA TYR A 133 34.32 -18.02 -13.08
C TYR A 133 35.31 -18.22 -14.22
N ASP A 134 36.51 -18.69 -13.87
CA ASP A 134 37.48 -19.16 -14.84
C ASP A 134 37.06 -20.55 -15.35
N ILE A 135 36.49 -20.57 -16.56
CA ILE A 135 35.96 -21.78 -17.19
C ILE A 135 37.06 -22.82 -17.50
N THR A 136 38.33 -22.42 -17.54
CA THR A 136 39.47 -23.31 -17.81
C THR A 136 39.87 -24.13 -16.57
N THR A 137 39.46 -23.68 -15.38
CA THR A 137 39.80 -24.35 -14.10
C THR A 137 38.67 -25.29 -13.64
N LEU A 138 37.55 -25.36 -14.36
CA LEU A 138 36.43 -26.22 -14.01
C LEU A 138 36.80 -27.70 -14.19
N THR A 139 36.40 -28.53 -13.20
CA THR A 139 36.68 -29.97 -13.23
C THR A 139 35.84 -30.67 -14.29
N GLY A 140 36.51 -31.35 -15.23
CA GLY A 140 35.91 -32.07 -16.34
C GLY A 140 36.11 -31.37 -17.68
N GLY A 141 35.62 -31.97 -18.76
CA GLY A 141 35.70 -31.40 -20.11
C GLY A 141 34.42 -30.64 -20.49
N PHE A 142 34.58 -29.73 -21.48
CA PHE A 142 33.43 -29.11 -22.13
C PHE A 142 32.56 -30.16 -22.85
N PRO A 143 31.22 -30.09 -22.76
CA PRO A 143 30.44 -29.09 -22.07
C PRO A 143 30.03 -29.46 -20.63
N ALA A 144 30.40 -30.68 -20.18
CA ALA A 144 29.90 -31.21 -18.89
C ALA A 144 30.37 -30.37 -17.70
N ALA A 145 31.61 -29.88 -17.71
CA ALA A 145 32.15 -29.05 -16.62
C ALA A 145 31.33 -27.77 -16.43
N GLN A 146 31.03 -27.05 -17.51
CA GLN A 146 30.26 -25.81 -17.51
C GLN A 146 28.80 -26.05 -17.11
N LEU A 147 28.16 -27.08 -17.66
CA LEU A 147 26.77 -27.42 -17.33
C LEU A 147 26.59 -27.87 -15.89
N ASN A 148 27.56 -28.63 -15.33
CA ASN A 148 27.55 -29.02 -13.92
C ASN A 148 27.76 -27.84 -12.99
N LYS A 149 28.68 -26.92 -13.31
CA LYS A 149 28.87 -25.70 -12.53
C LYS A 149 27.70 -24.80 -12.59
N ALA A 150 27.11 -24.56 -13.76
CA ALA A 150 25.89 -23.77 -13.95
C ALA A 150 24.70 -24.34 -13.14
N ASN A 151 24.56 -25.67 -13.12
CA ASN A 151 23.53 -26.32 -12.31
C ASN A 151 23.78 -26.14 -10.80
N ALA A 152 25.04 -26.32 -10.36
CA ALA A 152 25.42 -26.22 -8.95
C ALA A 152 25.18 -24.84 -8.32
N ILE A 153 25.23 -23.75 -9.13
CA ILE A 153 24.99 -22.38 -8.66
C ILE A 153 23.59 -21.86 -9.04
N GLY A 154 22.70 -22.72 -9.53
CA GLY A 154 21.31 -22.40 -9.79
C GLY A 154 21.00 -21.73 -11.13
N LEU A 155 21.99 -21.49 -12.01
CA LEU A 155 21.77 -20.86 -13.33
C LEU A 155 20.76 -21.59 -14.20
N ARG A 156 20.69 -22.93 -14.07
CA ARG A 156 19.81 -23.77 -14.88
C ARG A 156 18.40 -23.97 -14.29
N SER A 157 18.06 -23.30 -13.21
CA SER A 157 16.74 -23.40 -12.59
C SER A 157 15.66 -22.96 -13.58
N ASN A 158 14.60 -23.77 -13.71
CA ASN A 158 13.44 -23.52 -14.59
C ASN A 158 13.77 -23.44 -16.09
N LEU A 159 14.90 -23.96 -16.56
CA LEU A 159 15.21 -24.12 -17.98
C LEU A 159 14.72 -25.48 -18.48
N GLY A 160 14.04 -25.48 -19.62
CA GLY A 160 13.54 -26.70 -20.27
C GLY A 160 14.55 -27.36 -21.21
N CYS A 161 15.49 -26.60 -21.75
CA CYS A 161 16.48 -27.09 -22.73
C CYS A 161 17.56 -27.97 -22.08
N THR A 162 18.05 -28.94 -22.85
CA THR A 162 19.09 -29.87 -22.47
C THR A 162 20.36 -29.67 -23.32
N GLN A 163 21.45 -30.34 -22.93
CA GLN A 163 22.73 -30.26 -23.66
C GLN A 163 22.54 -30.48 -25.16
N GLY A 164 23.18 -29.62 -25.96
CA GLY A 164 23.15 -29.63 -27.42
C GLY A 164 21.89 -28.98 -28.04
N GLN A 165 20.92 -28.60 -27.23
CA GLN A 165 19.71 -27.92 -27.72
C GLN A 165 19.93 -26.39 -27.80
N THR A 166 19.37 -25.80 -28.81
CA THR A 166 19.28 -24.35 -28.97
C THR A 166 18.32 -23.78 -27.94
N MET A 167 18.75 -22.74 -27.24
CA MET A 167 17.90 -21.99 -26.32
C MET A 167 16.91 -21.10 -27.05
N THR A 168 15.77 -20.85 -26.43
CA THR A 168 14.82 -19.81 -26.83
C THR A 168 15.20 -18.47 -26.21
N LEU A 169 14.58 -17.40 -26.72
CA LEU A 169 14.77 -16.05 -26.17
C LEU A 169 14.30 -15.98 -24.70
N GLU A 170 13.20 -16.67 -24.36
CA GLU A 170 12.69 -16.80 -22.99
C GLU A 170 13.72 -17.49 -22.07
N GLU A 171 14.27 -18.62 -22.50
CA GLU A 171 15.26 -19.36 -21.71
C GLU A 171 16.53 -18.54 -21.50
N GLY A 172 16.93 -17.70 -22.47
CA GLY A 172 18.02 -16.76 -22.30
C GLY A 172 17.74 -15.73 -21.20
N ALA A 173 16.53 -15.18 -21.15
CA ALA A 173 16.12 -14.27 -20.07
C ALA A 173 16.10 -14.97 -18.71
N VAL A 174 15.56 -16.20 -18.63
CA VAL A 174 15.54 -17.00 -17.38
C VAL A 174 16.95 -17.30 -16.91
N LEU A 175 17.88 -17.66 -17.79
CA LEU A 175 19.28 -17.91 -17.44
C LEU A 175 19.93 -16.68 -16.78
N LEU A 176 19.78 -15.50 -17.40
CA LEU A 176 20.37 -14.26 -16.87
C LEU A 176 19.65 -13.74 -15.63
N TYR A 177 18.35 -13.94 -15.51
CA TYR A 177 17.62 -13.64 -14.29
C TYR A 177 18.10 -14.53 -13.11
N ASN A 178 18.32 -15.83 -13.36
CA ASN A 178 18.90 -16.74 -12.37
C ASN A 178 20.33 -16.31 -11.97
N ALA A 179 21.09 -15.69 -12.87
CA ALA A 179 22.41 -15.17 -12.55
C ALA A 179 22.37 -14.09 -11.45
N LEU A 180 21.29 -13.29 -11.37
CA LEU A 180 21.15 -12.25 -10.34
C LEU A 180 21.13 -12.82 -8.91
N THR A 181 20.66 -14.05 -8.73
CA THR A 181 20.63 -14.73 -7.41
C THR A 181 21.78 -15.69 -7.20
N ALA A 182 22.56 -15.98 -8.26
CA ALA A 182 23.71 -16.86 -8.20
C ALA A 182 24.90 -16.18 -7.52
N ASN A 183 25.78 -17.00 -6.92
CA ASN A 183 27.04 -16.52 -6.38
C ASN A 183 28.06 -16.33 -7.52
N THR A 184 28.80 -15.24 -7.47
CA THR A 184 29.99 -14.97 -8.28
C THR A 184 31.16 -15.88 -7.84
N ALA A 185 32.24 -15.85 -8.58
CA ALA A 185 33.41 -16.65 -8.24
C ALA A 185 34.05 -16.27 -6.88
N ASP A 186 33.87 -15.03 -6.43
CA ASP A 186 34.32 -14.53 -5.12
C ASP A 186 33.32 -14.83 -3.98
N GLY A 187 32.17 -15.43 -4.28
CA GLY A 187 31.15 -15.82 -3.30
C GLY A 187 30.10 -14.78 -3.01
N SER A 188 30.13 -13.61 -3.63
CA SER A 188 29.10 -12.57 -3.51
C SER A 188 27.86 -12.93 -4.34
N VAL A 189 26.65 -12.51 -3.92
CA VAL A 189 25.46 -12.65 -4.73
C VAL A 189 25.50 -11.62 -5.86
N TYR A 190 25.43 -12.05 -7.12
CA TYR A 190 25.67 -11.19 -8.28
C TYR A 190 24.73 -9.97 -8.33
N GLY A 191 23.43 -10.14 -8.11
CA GLY A 191 22.50 -9.01 -8.11
C GLY A 191 22.84 -7.94 -7.06
N THR A 192 23.41 -8.32 -5.92
CA THR A 192 23.85 -7.35 -4.91
C THR A 192 25.09 -6.57 -5.34
N THR A 193 25.94 -7.15 -6.17
CA THR A 193 27.10 -6.43 -6.74
C THR A 193 26.67 -5.37 -7.76
N LEU A 194 25.49 -5.54 -8.36
CA LEU A 194 24.85 -4.56 -9.25
C LEU A 194 24.02 -3.50 -8.51
N GLY A 195 23.96 -3.58 -7.17
CA GLY A 195 23.15 -2.66 -6.35
C GLY A 195 21.68 -3.08 -6.16
N TYR A 196 21.29 -4.25 -6.68
CA TYR A 196 19.91 -4.74 -6.52
C TYR A 196 19.70 -5.38 -5.15
N THR A 197 18.47 -5.30 -4.65
CA THR A 197 18.08 -5.97 -3.40
C THR A 197 17.77 -7.44 -3.66
N VAL A 198 18.53 -8.34 -3.02
CA VAL A 198 18.27 -9.79 -3.07
C VAL A 198 18.01 -10.29 -1.65
N THR A 199 16.85 -10.89 -1.42
CA THR A 199 16.44 -11.39 -0.10
C THR A 199 15.93 -12.82 -0.22
N ASN A 200 16.44 -13.74 0.60
CA ASN A 200 16.03 -15.15 0.59
C ASN A 200 16.14 -15.82 -0.80
N GLY A 201 17.17 -15.47 -1.58
CA GLY A 201 17.39 -16.03 -2.93
C GLY A 201 16.40 -15.51 -3.99
N GLN A 202 15.70 -14.41 -3.73
CA GLN A 202 14.84 -13.75 -4.68
C GLN A 202 15.27 -12.30 -4.89
N VAL A 203 15.22 -11.86 -6.15
CA VAL A 203 15.50 -10.47 -6.53
C VAL A 203 14.25 -9.63 -6.30
N ASP A 204 14.42 -8.49 -5.64
CA ASP A 204 13.40 -7.45 -5.63
C ASP A 204 13.42 -6.72 -6.99
N VAL A 205 12.46 -7.06 -7.85
CA VAL A 205 12.32 -6.47 -9.20
C VAL A 205 12.12 -4.95 -9.12
N SER A 206 11.54 -4.44 -8.04
CA SER A 206 11.39 -3.00 -7.82
C SER A 206 12.74 -2.31 -7.71
N SER A 207 13.74 -2.95 -7.12
CA SER A 207 15.09 -2.39 -7.02
C SER A 207 15.78 -2.29 -8.38
N ILE A 208 15.50 -3.24 -9.28
CA ILE A 208 15.98 -3.19 -10.69
C ILE A 208 15.33 -2.04 -11.44
N LEU A 209 13.99 -1.91 -11.31
CA LEU A 209 13.25 -0.85 -11.97
C LEU A 209 13.77 0.52 -11.55
N LEU A 210 13.95 0.73 -10.23
CA LEU A 210 14.46 2.00 -9.69
C LEU A 210 15.86 2.35 -10.18
N SER A 211 16.73 1.36 -10.35
CA SER A 211 18.09 1.57 -10.85
C SER A 211 18.15 1.87 -12.34
N SER A 212 17.09 1.55 -13.09
CA SER A 212 16.99 1.74 -14.55
C SER A 212 16.09 2.91 -14.96
N LEU A 213 15.64 3.73 -14.00
CA LEU A 213 14.85 4.93 -14.27
C LEU A 213 15.73 6.08 -14.77
N GLU A 214 15.29 6.73 -15.84
CA GLU A 214 15.79 8.03 -16.26
C GLU A 214 14.99 9.15 -15.56
N GLY A 215 15.69 10.19 -15.10
CA GLY A 215 15.11 11.29 -14.32
C GLY A 215 15.74 11.45 -12.92
N PRO A 216 15.22 12.33 -12.06
CA PRO A 216 14.01 13.15 -12.26
C PRO A 216 14.20 14.26 -13.31
N PHE A 217 13.16 14.48 -14.11
CA PHE A 217 13.02 15.60 -15.01
C PHE A 217 11.90 16.53 -14.51
N VAL A 218 11.97 17.80 -14.85
CA VAL A 218 10.90 18.78 -14.60
C VAL A 218 10.35 19.22 -15.94
N ALA A 219 9.08 19.03 -16.15
CA ALA A 219 8.43 19.33 -17.42
C ALA A 219 8.29 20.84 -17.63
N SER A 220 8.54 21.27 -18.87
CA SER A 220 8.23 22.59 -19.39
C SER A 220 6.85 22.58 -20.04
N GLU A 221 6.27 23.75 -20.27
CA GLU A 221 5.01 23.87 -20.99
C GLU A 221 5.14 23.29 -22.42
N GLY A 222 4.24 22.36 -22.78
CA GLY A 222 4.23 21.72 -24.09
C GLY A 222 5.30 20.66 -24.30
N GLU A 223 5.99 20.24 -23.24
CA GLU A 223 6.99 19.16 -23.34
C GLU A 223 6.32 17.83 -23.65
N SER A 224 7.01 17.01 -24.42
CA SER A 224 6.55 15.67 -24.82
C SER A 224 7.59 14.62 -24.45
N LEU A 225 7.12 13.42 -24.13
CA LEU A 225 7.99 12.26 -23.87
C LEU A 225 8.76 11.84 -25.12
N PRO A 226 9.96 11.28 -24.99
CA PRO A 226 10.79 10.83 -26.10
C PRO A 226 10.24 9.57 -26.82
N PHE A 227 9.16 8.97 -26.29
CA PHE A 227 8.49 7.78 -26.81
C PHE A 227 6.99 7.83 -26.50
N VAL A 228 6.21 6.97 -27.16
CA VAL A 228 4.80 6.76 -26.82
C VAL A 228 4.74 5.73 -25.68
N PRO A 229 4.28 6.11 -24.49
CA PRO A 229 4.22 5.19 -23.36
C PRO A 229 3.11 4.15 -23.51
N GLU A 230 3.38 2.93 -23.03
CA GLU A 230 2.42 1.83 -22.94
C GLU A 230 1.85 1.73 -21.51
N ALA A 231 2.61 2.18 -20.51
CA ALA A 231 2.16 2.26 -19.13
C ALA A 231 2.44 3.65 -18.56
N ILE A 232 1.42 4.22 -17.90
CA ILE A 232 1.47 5.58 -17.35
C ILE A 232 1.03 5.53 -15.91
N TYR A 233 1.85 6.09 -15.03
CA TYR A 233 1.54 6.26 -13.62
C TYR A 233 1.57 7.75 -13.26
N ARG A 234 0.51 8.24 -12.64
CA ARG A 234 0.43 9.62 -12.14
C ARG A 234 0.17 9.60 -10.63
N ASN A 235 1.05 10.26 -9.87
CA ASN A 235 1.04 10.27 -8.41
C ASN A 235 0.93 8.85 -7.76
N GLY A 236 1.55 7.84 -8.40
CA GLY A 236 1.55 6.46 -7.94
C GLY A 236 0.35 5.61 -8.37
N SER A 237 -0.60 6.18 -9.12
CA SER A 237 -1.77 5.47 -9.65
C SER A 237 -1.67 5.31 -11.17
N VAL A 238 -2.29 4.24 -11.69
CA VAL A 238 -2.40 4.03 -13.15
C VAL A 238 -3.21 5.17 -13.77
N SER A 239 -2.72 5.74 -14.87
CA SER A 239 -3.36 6.81 -15.62
C SER A 239 -3.47 6.44 -17.09
N THR A 240 -4.39 7.08 -17.80
CA THR A 240 -4.54 6.98 -19.26
C THR A 240 -3.92 8.16 -20.01
N SER A 241 -3.56 9.25 -19.29
CA SER A 241 -2.97 10.44 -19.86
C SER A 241 -1.47 10.50 -19.63
N ALA A 242 -0.73 10.60 -20.73
CA ALA A 242 0.72 10.85 -20.75
C ALA A 242 1.06 12.35 -20.93
N GLN A 243 0.07 13.23 -20.92
CA GLN A 243 0.29 14.66 -21.08
C GLN A 243 1.08 15.20 -19.87
N LEU A 244 2.17 15.90 -20.15
CA LEU A 244 2.94 16.61 -19.15
C LEU A 244 2.44 18.05 -19.06
N SER A 245 2.24 18.52 -17.83
CA SER A 245 1.98 19.92 -17.52
C SER A 245 3.26 20.60 -17.04
N ALA A 246 3.34 21.91 -17.18
CA ALA A 246 4.48 22.64 -16.63
C ALA A 246 4.65 22.33 -15.13
N TYR A 247 5.91 22.13 -14.74
CA TYR A 247 6.32 21.77 -13.37
C TYR A 247 5.96 20.35 -12.89
N ASP A 248 5.43 19.46 -13.76
CA ASP A 248 5.37 18.03 -13.46
C ASP A 248 6.79 17.49 -13.27
N VAL A 249 6.99 16.68 -12.24
CA VAL A 249 8.22 15.89 -12.08
C VAL A 249 7.98 14.51 -12.68
N TYR A 250 8.83 14.10 -13.62
CA TYR A 250 8.64 12.82 -14.24
C TYR A 250 9.92 11.99 -14.32
N TYR A 251 9.71 10.68 -14.38
CA TYR A 251 10.72 9.65 -14.57
C TYR A 251 10.21 8.72 -15.67
N TYR A 252 11.10 8.11 -16.39
CA TYR A 252 10.68 7.11 -17.36
C TYR A 252 11.68 5.95 -17.48
N ASN A 253 11.19 4.83 -18.01
CA ASN A 253 11.99 3.75 -18.56
C ASN A 253 11.61 3.59 -20.03
N ALA A 254 12.50 4.03 -20.93
CA ALA A 254 12.22 4.03 -22.37
C ALA A 254 12.08 2.61 -22.94
N SER A 255 12.83 1.64 -22.42
CA SER A 255 12.80 0.23 -22.86
C SER A 255 11.48 -0.44 -22.48
N ALA A 256 10.97 -0.18 -21.28
CA ALA A 256 9.68 -0.66 -20.82
C ALA A 256 8.51 0.24 -21.26
N LYS A 257 8.77 1.30 -22.03
CA LYS A 257 7.77 2.31 -22.49
C LYS A 257 6.86 2.79 -21.34
N THR A 258 7.44 2.99 -20.16
CA THR A 258 6.71 3.35 -18.96
C THR A 258 7.14 4.71 -18.45
N VAL A 259 6.17 5.53 -18.01
CA VAL A 259 6.40 6.86 -17.42
C VAL A 259 5.72 6.95 -16.06
N TRP A 260 6.39 7.64 -15.12
CA TRP A 260 5.87 8.03 -13.81
C TRP A 260 5.88 9.54 -13.71
N ILE A 261 4.72 10.15 -13.45
CA ILE A 261 4.50 11.58 -13.40
C ILE A 261 4.04 11.96 -12.00
N TYR A 262 4.64 12.99 -11.41
CA TYR A 262 4.32 13.49 -10.08
C TYR A 262 4.01 14.98 -10.16
N THR A 263 2.82 15.36 -9.70
CA THR A 263 2.32 16.75 -9.67
C THR A 263 2.43 17.38 -8.28
N ARG A 264 2.96 16.61 -7.30
CA ARG A 264 2.99 16.98 -5.89
C ARG A 264 3.95 18.16 -5.64
N LYS A 265 3.49 19.12 -4.84
CA LYS A 265 4.23 20.31 -4.47
C LYS A 265 4.22 20.51 -2.95
N ALA A 266 5.27 21.15 -2.43
CA ALA A 266 5.29 21.63 -1.05
C ALA A 266 5.60 23.12 -1.06
N ALA A 267 4.59 23.94 -0.84
CA ALA A 267 4.71 25.39 -0.83
C ALA A 267 4.63 25.94 0.59
N GLY A 268 5.39 26.98 0.87
CA GLY A 268 5.38 27.66 2.16
C GLY A 268 6.72 28.29 2.48
N ARG A 269 6.79 28.89 3.68
CA ARG A 269 8.00 29.50 4.20
C ARG A 269 8.99 28.45 4.68
N ILE A 270 10.25 28.57 4.28
CA ILE A 270 11.33 27.72 4.80
C ILE A 270 11.53 28.02 6.28
N THR A 271 11.36 26.99 7.12
CA THR A 271 11.54 27.09 8.58
C THR A 271 12.88 26.52 9.05
N ALA A 272 13.46 25.60 8.32
CA ALA A 272 14.79 25.05 8.62
C ALA A 272 15.47 24.50 7.37
N VAL A 273 16.79 24.50 7.38
CA VAL A 273 17.65 23.80 6.40
C VAL A 273 18.72 23.01 7.16
N SER A 274 19.13 21.87 6.63
CA SER A 274 20.11 20.97 7.27
C SER A 274 21.03 20.35 6.21
N PRO A 275 22.31 20.02 6.52
CA PRO A 275 22.99 20.22 7.81
C PRO A 275 23.48 21.66 8.00
N SER A 276 23.55 22.48 6.96
CA SER A 276 23.98 23.87 7.03
C SER A 276 23.24 24.75 6.01
N ALA A 277 23.12 26.02 6.32
CA ALA A 277 22.50 27.00 5.42
C ALA A 277 23.23 27.20 4.08
N SER A 278 24.54 26.97 4.03
CA SER A 278 25.36 27.13 2.82
C SER A 278 25.38 25.88 1.93
N ALA A 279 25.11 24.68 2.49
CA ALA A 279 25.11 23.42 1.76
C ALA A 279 23.98 22.52 2.29
N PRO A 280 22.72 22.87 2.00
CA PRO A 280 21.59 22.10 2.47
C PRO A 280 21.44 20.77 1.72
N THR A 281 21.13 19.70 2.46
CA THR A 281 20.71 18.42 1.91
C THR A 281 19.25 18.10 2.26
N SER A 282 18.66 18.90 3.14
CA SER A 282 17.22 18.87 3.44
C SER A 282 16.71 20.26 3.79
N VAL A 283 15.43 20.47 3.53
CA VAL A 283 14.71 21.72 3.78
C VAL A 283 13.38 21.42 4.45
N THR A 284 12.96 22.25 5.40
CA THR A 284 11.65 22.14 6.06
C THR A 284 10.73 23.25 5.54
N VAL A 285 9.63 22.85 4.92
CA VAL A 285 8.58 23.70 4.38
C VAL A 285 7.23 23.18 4.85
N ALA A 286 6.32 24.06 5.22
CA ALA A 286 4.98 23.72 5.71
C ALA A 286 4.98 22.62 6.80
N GLY A 287 5.99 22.65 7.70
CA GLY A 287 6.14 21.73 8.82
C GLY A 287 6.72 20.35 8.47
N THR A 288 7.02 20.08 7.20
CA THR A 288 7.58 18.81 6.75
C THR A 288 9.00 18.99 6.24
N SER A 289 9.90 18.06 6.58
CA SER A 289 11.29 18.06 6.10
C SER A 289 11.40 17.20 4.83
N TYR A 290 11.96 17.82 3.79
CA TYR A 290 12.18 17.18 2.48
C TYR A 290 13.66 17.04 2.21
N THR A 291 14.10 15.88 1.74
CA THR A 291 15.47 15.70 1.21
C THR A 291 15.58 16.40 -0.14
N ILE A 292 16.76 16.94 -0.45
CA ILE A 292 17.02 17.62 -1.70
C ILE A 292 17.67 16.64 -2.66
N ALA A 293 17.05 16.41 -3.82
CA ALA A 293 17.51 15.43 -4.80
C ALA A 293 18.49 15.99 -5.84
N SER A 294 18.40 17.29 -6.13
CA SER A 294 19.20 17.90 -7.19
C SER A 294 20.20 18.96 -6.66
N SER A 295 21.35 19.06 -7.31
CA SER A 295 22.33 20.10 -7.00
C SER A 295 21.81 21.51 -7.31
N SER A 296 20.93 21.64 -8.30
CA SER A 296 20.29 22.94 -8.64
C SER A 296 19.33 23.38 -7.54
N ALA A 297 18.49 22.50 -7.02
CA ALA A 297 17.63 22.80 -5.89
C ALA A 297 18.43 23.12 -4.63
N ALA A 298 19.50 22.38 -4.34
CA ALA A 298 20.40 22.67 -3.23
C ALA A 298 21.04 24.06 -3.36
N ALA A 299 21.44 24.45 -4.57
CA ALA A 299 22.01 25.78 -4.82
C ALA A 299 20.97 26.89 -4.61
N GLN A 300 19.73 26.72 -5.08
CA GLN A 300 18.67 27.72 -4.89
C GLN A 300 18.27 27.90 -3.40
N LEU A 301 18.30 26.80 -2.62
CA LEU A 301 17.99 26.80 -1.19
C LEU A 301 19.15 27.23 -0.32
N SER A 302 20.34 27.39 -0.89
CA SER A 302 21.54 27.79 -0.17
C SER A 302 21.55 29.29 0.16
N SER A 303 21.91 29.62 1.39
CA SER A 303 22.10 31.03 1.82
C SER A 303 23.18 31.75 1.04
N LEU A 304 24.10 31.05 0.37
CA LEU A 304 25.10 31.64 -0.51
C LEU A 304 24.49 32.27 -1.76
N ASN A 305 23.30 31.83 -2.17
CA ASN A 305 22.59 32.33 -3.34
C ASN A 305 21.30 33.09 -2.96
N GLY A 306 21.19 33.55 -1.71
CA GLY A 306 20.02 34.29 -1.22
C GLY A 306 18.84 33.41 -0.80
N GLY A 307 18.99 32.08 -0.83
CA GLY A 307 18.03 31.13 -0.33
C GLY A 307 18.08 30.99 1.19
N GLY A 308 17.25 30.08 1.71
CA GLY A 308 17.31 29.67 3.10
C GLY A 308 16.10 30.05 3.94
N VAL A 309 16.25 29.99 5.26
CA VAL A 309 15.16 30.19 6.22
C VAL A 309 14.50 31.56 6.05
N GLY A 310 13.18 31.58 6.05
CA GLY A 310 12.36 32.78 5.88
C GLY A 310 11.86 33.02 4.45
N GLN A 311 12.48 32.41 3.44
CA GLN A 311 12.03 32.53 2.04
C GLN A 311 10.75 31.72 1.83
N VAL A 312 9.81 32.22 1.04
CA VAL A 312 8.67 31.49 0.53
C VAL A 312 9.08 30.79 -0.77
N VAL A 313 8.82 29.49 -0.84
CA VAL A 313 9.17 28.66 -1.99
C VAL A 313 8.08 27.62 -2.25
N THR A 314 8.04 27.13 -3.49
CA THR A 314 7.34 25.90 -3.84
C THR A 314 8.33 24.85 -4.30
N LEU A 315 8.41 23.74 -3.58
CA LEU A 315 9.22 22.59 -3.93
C LEU A 315 8.42 21.69 -4.86
N LEU A 316 9.00 21.29 -5.97
CA LEU A 316 8.47 20.25 -6.85
C LEU A 316 8.97 18.89 -6.33
N LEU A 317 8.05 17.98 -6.01
CA LEU A 317 8.36 16.75 -5.31
C LEU A 317 8.45 15.57 -6.27
N GLY A 318 9.50 14.79 -6.13
CA GLY A 318 9.73 13.57 -6.89
C GLY A 318 9.03 12.34 -6.31
N MET A 319 9.44 11.18 -6.81
CA MET A 319 8.85 9.85 -6.52
C MET A 319 8.82 9.55 -5.01
N ASN A 320 9.88 9.86 -4.30
CA ASN A 320 10.04 9.60 -2.86
C ASN A 320 9.72 10.83 -1.99
N ASN A 321 8.99 11.82 -2.52
CA ASN A 321 8.74 13.11 -1.89
C ASN A 321 10.02 13.93 -1.63
N GLU A 322 11.07 13.71 -2.38
CA GLU A 322 12.27 14.54 -2.37
C GLU A 322 12.05 15.83 -3.18
N ALA A 323 12.70 16.93 -2.80
CA ALA A 323 12.68 18.18 -3.54
C ALA A 323 13.59 18.08 -4.77
N VAL A 324 12.99 18.04 -5.95
CA VAL A 324 13.68 17.95 -7.25
C VAL A 324 14.01 19.32 -7.77
N ALA A 325 13.08 20.27 -7.66
CA ALA A 325 13.26 21.66 -8.06
C ALA A 325 12.57 22.62 -7.09
N VAL A 326 12.90 23.89 -7.21
CA VAL A 326 12.39 24.96 -6.34
C VAL A 326 11.86 26.08 -7.22
N LEU A 327 10.63 26.51 -6.97
CA LEU A 327 10.04 27.72 -7.53
C LEU A 327 10.12 28.84 -6.51
N THR A 328 10.37 30.07 -6.96
CA THR A 328 10.52 31.27 -6.11
C THR A 328 9.82 32.45 -6.75
N GLY A 329 9.53 33.50 -5.95
CA GLY A 329 8.79 34.67 -6.43
C GLY A 329 7.35 34.29 -6.79
N ASP A 330 6.81 34.93 -7.83
CA ASP A 330 5.42 34.75 -8.25
C ASP A 330 5.13 33.27 -8.72
N GLU A 331 6.17 32.55 -9.15
CA GLU A 331 6.05 31.12 -9.51
C GLU A 331 5.83 30.22 -8.28
N ALA A 332 6.10 30.72 -7.08
CA ALA A 332 5.87 29.98 -5.83
C ALA A 332 4.44 30.14 -5.29
N ASP A 333 3.61 30.99 -5.90
CA ASP A 333 2.22 31.18 -5.48
C ASP A 333 1.41 29.91 -5.73
N GLU A 334 0.77 29.39 -4.69
CA GLU A 334 0.02 28.13 -4.76
C GLU A 334 -1.23 28.16 -3.88
N VAL A 335 -2.23 27.38 -4.29
CA VAL A 335 -3.47 27.19 -3.55
C VAL A 335 -3.72 25.70 -3.35
N PHE A 336 -3.88 25.29 -2.08
CA PHE A 336 -4.18 23.93 -1.72
C PHE A 336 -5.52 23.81 -1.03
N TYR A 337 -6.18 22.69 -1.23
CA TYR A 337 -7.45 22.35 -0.58
C TYR A 337 -7.27 21.08 0.24
N GLY A 338 -7.92 21.02 1.41
CA GLY A 338 -7.76 19.85 2.25
C GLY A 338 -8.64 19.85 3.48
N VAL A 339 -8.34 18.93 4.39
CA VAL A 339 -9.07 18.75 5.64
C VAL A 339 -8.13 18.85 6.83
N VAL A 340 -8.54 19.61 7.84
CA VAL A 340 -7.79 19.76 9.09
C VAL A 340 -7.69 18.42 9.79
N GLN A 341 -6.45 17.99 10.08
CA GLN A 341 -6.17 16.80 10.86
C GLN A 341 -6.04 17.11 12.35
N THR A 342 -5.24 18.11 12.66
CA THR A 342 -5.01 18.57 14.04
C THR A 342 -4.80 20.08 14.07
N ALA A 343 -5.13 20.68 15.20
CA ALA A 343 -4.81 22.08 15.47
C ALA A 343 -4.29 22.17 16.92
N THR A 344 -2.99 22.43 17.05
CA THR A 344 -2.29 22.46 18.35
C THR A 344 -1.69 23.84 18.60
N ARG A 345 -1.86 24.34 19.82
CA ARG A 345 -1.20 25.59 20.22
C ARG A 345 0.26 25.35 20.51
N SER A 346 1.11 26.14 19.93
CA SER A 346 2.56 26.10 20.15
C SER A 346 3.11 27.50 20.43
N LEU A 347 4.18 27.56 21.21
CA LEU A 347 4.97 28.79 21.36
C LEU A 347 5.89 28.90 20.14
N VAL A 348 5.83 30.02 19.46
CA VAL A 348 6.78 30.35 18.36
C VAL A 348 7.84 31.27 18.93
N GLU A 349 9.11 30.84 18.89
CA GLU A 349 10.22 31.48 19.61
C GLU A 349 10.83 32.67 18.86
N GLU A 350 10.25 33.19 17.81
CA GLU A 350 10.89 34.31 17.06
C GLU A 350 11.00 35.62 17.85
N ASN A 351 10.29 35.83 18.97
CA ASN A 351 10.50 36.94 19.92
C ASN A 351 9.93 36.64 21.32
N GLY A 352 9.87 35.42 21.73
CA GLY A 352 9.71 35.01 23.14
C GLY A 352 8.31 35.07 23.75
N ALA A 353 7.25 35.42 23.03
CA ALA A 353 5.90 35.53 23.62
C ALA A 353 4.71 35.28 22.69
N ASP A 354 4.89 34.93 21.45
CA ASP A 354 3.75 34.73 20.55
C ASP A 354 3.27 33.27 20.55
N VAL A 355 2.05 33.06 21.03
CA VAL A 355 1.37 31.75 20.98
C VAL A 355 0.62 31.67 19.67
N ARG A 356 1.06 30.79 18.77
CA ARG A 356 0.36 30.50 17.52
C ARG A 356 -0.28 29.12 17.57
N GLN A 357 -1.21 28.87 16.68
CA GLN A 357 -1.83 27.57 16.49
C GLN A 357 -1.25 26.95 15.24
N ALA A 358 -0.60 25.78 15.37
CA ALA A 358 -0.16 24.95 14.26
C ALA A 358 -1.33 24.12 13.77
N VAL A 359 -1.80 24.36 12.55
CA VAL A 359 -2.91 23.64 11.89
C VAL A 359 -2.32 22.69 10.87
N ALA A 360 -2.43 21.40 11.12
CA ALA A 360 -2.02 20.37 10.16
C ALA A 360 -3.21 20.00 9.25
N VAL A 361 -3.02 20.13 7.94
CA VAL A 361 -4.02 19.92 6.91
C VAL A 361 -3.55 18.83 5.95
N LYS A 362 -4.34 17.78 5.78
CA LYS A 362 -4.15 16.81 4.70
C LYS A 362 -4.78 17.38 3.44
N CYS A 363 -3.97 17.68 2.43
CA CYS A 363 -4.41 18.29 1.18
C CYS A 363 -4.76 17.24 0.12
N THR A 364 -5.51 17.65 -0.89
CA THR A 364 -6.00 16.79 -1.98
C THR A 364 -4.87 16.14 -2.78
N ASP A 365 -3.72 16.80 -2.89
CA ASP A 365 -2.49 16.26 -3.49
C ASP A 365 -1.78 15.18 -2.64
N GLY A 366 -2.34 14.83 -1.48
CA GLY A 366 -1.78 13.84 -0.57
C GLY A 366 -0.70 14.36 0.38
N VAL A 367 -0.29 15.62 0.29
CA VAL A 367 0.69 16.22 1.20
C VAL A 367 0.00 16.74 2.46
N THR A 368 0.61 16.49 3.64
CA THR A 368 0.16 17.13 4.88
C THR A 368 0.97 18.40 5.10
N ARG A 369 0.28 19.55 5.22
CA ARG A 369 0.88 20.85 5.45
C ARG A 369 0.54 21.36 6.83
N THR A 370 1.52 21.92 7.53
CA THR A 370 1.31 22.56 8.84
C THR A 370 1.52 24.06 8.69
N VAL A 371 0.47 24.83 8.93
CA VAL A 371 0.46 26.29 8.85
C VAL A 371 0.26 26.87 10.23
N ASN A 372 1.05 27.89 10.58
CA ASN A 372 0.93 28.61 11.83
C ASN A 372 -0.04 29.79 11.68
N VAL A 373 -1.17 29.73 12.39
CA VAL A 373 -2.21 30.74 12.36
C VAL A 373 -2.36 31.42 13.74
N ASP A 374 -3.12 32.53 13.80
CA ASP A 374 -3.39 33.20 15.05
C ASP A 374 -4.14 32.27 16.01
N LYS A 375 -3.81 32.33 17.30
CA LYS A 375 -4.37 31.51 18.37
C LYS A 375 -5.89 31.74 18.61
N SER A 376 -6.42 32.85 18.15
CA SER A 376 -7.86 33.19 18.27
C SER A 376 -8.73 32.45 17.27
N LEU A 377 -8.13 31.96 16.18
CA LEU A 377 -8.85 31.21 15.15
C LEU A 377 -9.09 29.77 15.63
N ASN A 378 -10.18 29.18 15.16
CA ASN A 378 -10.53 27.80 15.53
C ASN A 378 -10.64 26.94 14.26
N TYR A 379 -9.85 25.89 14.20
CA TYR A 379 -9.82 24.91 13.11
C TYR A 379 -9.99 23.50 13.65
N PRO A 380 -11.22 23.06 13.96
CA PRO A 380 -11.45 21.68 14.40
C PRO A 380 -11.02 20.64 13.35
N ALA A 381 -10.58 19.48 13.83
CA ALA A 381 -10.34 18.34 12.94
C ALA A 381 -11.60 18.03 12.10
N GLY A 382 -11.40 17.64 10.85
CA GLY A 382 -12.47 17.36 9.90
C GLY A 382 -13.01 18.59 9.14
N TRP A 383 -12.61 19.82 9.51
CA TRP A 383 -13.00 21.00 8.75
C TRP A 383 -12.24 21.10 7.43
N MET A 384 -12.95 21.49 6.38
CA MET A 384 -12.36 21.75 5.07
C MET A 384 -11.78 23.15 5.02
N VAL A 385 -10.57 23.26 4.47
CA VAL A 385 -9.86 24.53 4.37
C VAL A 385 -9.16 24.67 3.02
N LYS A 386 -8.94 25.94 2.64
CA LYS A 386 -8.05 26.37 1.56
C LYS A 386 -6.81 26.96 2.20
N ILE A 387 -5.64 26.57 1.74
CA ILE A 387 -4.34 27.19 2.08
C ILE A 387 -3.90 27.98 0.86
N THR A 388 -3.68 29.29 1.03
CA THR A 388 -3.07 30.14 0.02
C THR A 388 -1.64 30.43 0.45
N VAL A 389 -0.69 30.19 -0.43
CA VAL A 389 0.72 30.50 -0.26
C VAL A 389 1.09 31.56 -1.28
N ASN A 390 1.67 32.66 -0.83
CA ASN A 390 2.16 33.76 -1.67
C ASN A 390 3.33 34.48 -0.97
N ALA A 391 3.81 35.56 -1.54
CA ALA A 391 4.92 36.35 -0.99
C ALA A 391 4.70 36.79 0.47
N ASP A 392 3.46 36.99 0.92
CA ASP A 392 3.11 37.38 2.30
C ASP A 392 3.16 36.17 3.27
N GLY A 393 3.24 34.95 2.75
CA GLY A 393 3.28 33.70 3.51
C GLY A 393 2.07 32.82 3.29
N GLU A 394 1.77 31.98 4.30
CA GLU A 394 0.66 31.02 4.25
C GLU A 394 -0.58 31.56 4.97
N GLN A 395 -1.74 31.42 4.35
CA GLN A 395 -3.04 31.78 4.90
C GLN A 395 -3.97 30.58 4.85
N VAL A 396 -4.75 30.38 5.91
CA VAL A 396 -5.76 29.30 6.01
C VAL A 396 -7.15 29.89 6.09
N GLU A 397 -8.03 29.46 5.21
CA GLU A 397 -9.43 29.88 5.16
C GLU A 397 -10.33 28.66 5.20
N THR A 398 -11.43 28.74 5.96
CA THR A 398 -12.45 27.67 5.92
C THR A 398 -13.25 27.76 4.64
N ILE A 399 -13.52 26.60 4.04
CA ILE A 399 -14.36 26.51 2.84
C ILE A 399 -15.71 25.85 3.15
N THR A 400 -16.74 26.32 2.48
CA THR A 400 -18.08 25.78 2.61
C THR A 400 -18.30 24.59 1.68
N LYS A 401 -19.21 23.70 2.06
CA LYS A 401 -19.57 22.54 1.26
C LYS A 401 -20.08 22.99 -0.12
N THR A 402 -19.52 22.39 -1.18
CA THR A 402 -20.07 22.39 -2.53
C THR A 402 -20.23 20.94 -2.96
N SER A 403 -21.44 20.49 -3.21
CA SER A 403 -21.69 19.07 -3.55
C SER A 403 -22.03 18.91 -5.03
N THR A 404 -21.68 17.75 -5.53
CA THR A 404 -22.12 17.22 -6.82
C THR A 404 -22.44 15.75 -6.64
N SER A 405 -23.18 15.16 -7.57
CA SER A 405 -23.57 13.75 -7.50
C SER A 405 -23.55 13.11 -8.88
N GLY A 406 -23.53 11.82 -8.93
CA GLY A 406 -23.52 11.05 -10.16
C GLY A 406 -22.71 9.77 -10.05
N THR A 407 -22.65 9.03 -11.14
CA THR A 407 -21.84 7.82 -11.23
C THR A 407 -20.51 8.15 -11.86
N ILE A 408 -19.41 7.72 -11.24
CA ILE A 408 -18.10 7.69 -11.89
C ILE A 408 -18.19 6.65 -13.01
N ASN A 409 -17.84 7.03 -14.24
CA ASN A 409 -17.88 6.10 -15.37
C ASN A 409 -16.85 4.94 -15.20
N ALA A 410 -16.98 3.91 -16.03
CA ALA A 410 -16.14 2.70 -15.93
C ALA A 410 -14.64 2.99 -16.07
N ASP A 411 -14.30 4.01 -16.84
CA ASP A 411 -12.91 4.41 -17.12
C ASP A 411 -12.35 5.37 -16.05
N GLY A 412 -13.18 5.82 -15.09
CA GLY A 412 -12.77 6.74 -14.04
C GLY A 412 -12.50 8.18 -14.53
N THR A 413 -13.04 8.57 -15.68
CA THR A 413 -12.75 9.86 -16.33
C THR A 413 -13.86 10.91 -16.23
N ALA A 414 -15.00 10.58 -15.65
CA ALA A 414 -16.13 11.50 -15.50
C ALA A 414 -16.99 11.14 -14.29
N LEU A 415 -17.57 12.17 -13.65
CA LEU A 415 -18.59 12.07 -12.59
C LEU A 415 -19.89 12.66 -13.08
N GLY A 416 -20.95 11.85 -13.21
CA GLY A 416 -22.30 12.30 -13.57
C GLY A 416 -22.40 13.11 -14.88
N GLY A 417 -21.45 12.92 -15.80
CA GLY A 417 -21.38 13.66 -17.06
C GLY A 417 -20.40 14.83 -17.07
N THR A 418 -19.84 15.23 -15.92
CA THR A 418 -18.75 16.21 -15.86
C THR A 418 -17.41 15.45 -15.92
N ALA A 419 -16.54 15.84 -16.86
CA ALA A 419 -15.22 15.21 -16.98
C ALA A 419 -14.36 15.46 -15.73
N LEU A 420 -13.57 14.48 -15.33
CA LEU A 420 -12.48 14.65 -14.38
C LEU A 420 -11.23 15.10 -15.15
N ALA A 421 -10.45 15.98 -14.55
CA ALA A 421 -9.15 16.33 -15.10
C ALA A 421 -8.21 15.12 -15.05
N ASP A 422 -7.25 15.05 -15.97
CA ASP A 422 -6.28 13.95 -16.03
C ASP A 422 -5.41 13.85 -14.76
N ASP A 423 -5.23 14.97 -14.06
CA ASP A 423 -4.49 15.13 -12.81
C ASP A 423 -5.42 15.34 -11.61
N VAL A 424 -6.69 14.97 -11.71
CA VAL A 424 -7.66 15.16 -10.64
C VAL A 424 -7.15 14.63 -9.30
N GLU A 425 -7.21 15.49 -8.30
CA GLU A 425 -6.84 15.17 -6.92
C GLU A 425 -8.09 14.78 -6.13
N ILE A 426 -8.16 13.54 -5.65
CA ILE A 426 -9.30 13.03 -4.88
C ILE A 426 -8.86 12.69 -3.46
N LEU A 427 -9.52 13.25 -2.47
CA LEU A 427 -9.27 13.02 -1.05
C LEU A 427 -10.53 12.46 -0.38
N ASP A 428 -10.49 11.23 0.12
CA ASP A 428 -11.53 10.70 0.99
C ASP A 428 -11.25 11.11 2.44
N THR A 429 -12.29 11.49 3.20
CA THR A 429 -12.13 12.13 4.50
C THR A 429 -13.19 11.70 5.49
N THR A 430 -12.86 11.67 6.78
CA THR A 430 -13.84 11.48 7.86
C THR A 430 -14.13 12.80 8.59
N SER A 431 -15.20 12.84 9.37
CA SER A 431 -15.52 13.96 10.27
C SER A 431 -14.45 14.23 11.33
N GLU A 432 -13.62 13.22 11.63
CA GLU A 432 -12.55 13.29 12.63
C GLU A 432 -11.19 13.73 12.02
N GLY A 433 -11.17 14.12 10.75
CA GLY A 433 -9.98 14.62 10.06
C GLY A 433 -9.04 13.54 9.53
N VAL A 434 -9.40 12.26 9.64
CA VAL A 434 -8.65 11.20 8.96
C VAL A 434 -8.91 11.33 7.45
N ALA A 435 -7.86 11.28 6.65
CA ALA A 435 -7.97 11.51 5.22
C ALA A 435 -6.92 10.71 4.44
N GLY A 436 -7.28 10.28 3.24
CA GLY A 436 -6.41 9.54 2.32
C GLY A 436 -6.74 9.86 0.87
N THR A 437 -5.71 9.85 0.01
CA THR A 437 -5.89 10.04 -1.44
C THR A 437 -6.54 8.81 -2.07
N VAL A 438 -7.36 9.04 -3.07
CA VAL A 438 -8.09 8.00 -3.80
C VAL A 438 -7.83 8.16 -5.29
N SER A 439 -7.48 7.07 -5.98
CA SER A 439 -7.39 7.09 -7.43
C SER A 439 -8.77 7.08 -8.08
N PRO A 440 -8.97 7.74 -9.24
CA PRO A 440 -10.22 7.67 -9.98
C PRO A 440 -10.67 6.23 -10.28
N SER A 441 -9.73 5.34 -10.57
CA SER A 441 -9.99 3.91 -10.85
C SER A 441 -10.62 3.18 -9.66
N ARG A 442 -10.29 3.56 -8.42
CA ARG A 442 -10.89 3.00 -7.18
C ARG A 442 -12.39 3.31 -7.08
N LEU A 443 -12.84 4.36 -7.75
CA LEU A 443 -14.23 4.82 -7.75
C LEU A 443 -14.99 4.43 -9.03
N SER A 444 -14.39 3.71 -9.97
CA SER A 444 -15.03 3.32 -11.23
C SER A 444 -16.33 2.58 -11.01
N GLY A 445 -17.41 3.05 -11.67
CA GLY A 445 -18.75 2.51 -11.52
C GLY A 445 -19.48 2.88 -10.23
N VAL A 446 -18.85 3.64 -9.33
CA VAL A 446 -19.44 4.04 -8.05
C VAL A 446 -20.38 5.23 -8.25
N THR A 447 -21.57 5.16 -7.67
CA THR A 447 -22.52 6.28 -7.63
C THR A 447 -22.35 7.06 -6.35
N LEU A 448 -21.98 8.32 -6.48
CA LEU A 448 -21.86 9.28 -5.38
C LEU A 448 -23.12 10.10 -5.25
N SER A 449 -23.61 10.24 -4.03
CA SER A 449 -24.69 11.18 -3.67
C SER A 449 -24.14 12.53 -3.24
N ASP A 450 -25.00 13.53 -3.09
CA ASP A 450 -24.61 14.83 -2.53
C ASP A 450 -24.05 14.74 -1.10
N ALA A 451 -24.36 13.67 -0.35
CA ALA A 451 -23.81 13.43 0.98
C ALA A 451 -22.36 12.93 0.92
N ASP A 452 -22.00 12.23 -0.15
CA ASP A 452 -20.70 11.63 -0.36
C ASP A 452 -19.65 12.65 -0.82
N VAL A 453 -20.08 13.78 -1.41
CA VAL A 453 -19.19 14.85 -1.87
C VAL A 453 -19.25 16.02 -0.90
N ARG A 454 -18.11 16.39 -0.33
CA ARG A 454 -17.97 17.53 0.58
C ARG A 454 -17.60 18.81 -0.14
N TYR A 455 -16.72 18.71 -1.14
CA TYR A 455 -16.22 19.86 -1.89
C TYR A 455 -15.64 19.43 -3.24
N TYR A 456 -15.74 20.28 -4.24
CA TYR A 456 -15.03 20.10 -5.51
C TYR A 456 -14.70 21.47 -6.13
N THR A 457 -13.69 21.47 -7.00
CA THR A 457 -13.33 22.58 -7.88
C THR A 457 -13.30 22.11 -9.33
N THR A 458 -13.32 23.05 -10.24
CA THR A 458 -13.14 22.79 -11.67
C THR A 458 -12.04 23.68 -12.22
N ASN A 459 -11.27 23.12 -13.17
CA ASN A 459 -10.28 23.87 -13.91
C ASN A 459 -10.93 24.79 -14.96
N GLU A 460 -10.13 25.53 -15.71
CA GLU A 460 -10.57 26.46 -16.75
C GLU A 460 -11.37 25.78 -17.88
N ASN A 461 -11.17 24.47 -18.08
CA ASN A 461 -11.91 23.67 -19.05
C ASN A 461 -13.25 23.13 -18.51
N GLY A 462 -13.61 23.48 -17.26
CA GLY A 462 -14.82 23.00 -16.59
C GLY A 462 -14.75 21.54 -16.13
N GLN A 463 -13.56 20.94 -16.12
CA GLN A 463 -13.33 19.59 -15.62
C GLN A 463 -13.11 19.64 -14.10
N ILE A 464 -13.60 18.65 -13.37
CA ILE A 464 -13.34 18.52 -11.94
C ILE A 464 -11.85 18.22 -11.75
N ASP A 465 -11.12 19.11 -11.09
CA ASP A 465 -9.69 18.98 -10.82
C ASP A 465 -9.40 18.63 -9.36
N ARG A 466 -10.34 18.89 -8.42
CA ARG A 466 -10.23 18.48 -7.02
C ARG A 466 -11.57 17.99 -6.51
N LEU A 467 -11.52 16.94 -5.68
CA LEU A 467 -12.71 16.33 -5.10
C LEU A 467 -12.43 15.89 -3.67
N ILE A 468 -13.19 16.41 -2.70
CA ILE A 468 -13.12 15.97 -1.29
C ILE A 468 -14.37 15.17 -0.98
N LEU A 469 -14.19 13.91 -0.60
CA LEU A 469 -15.22 12.93 -0.32
C LEU A 469 -15.48 12.76 1.18
N ASN A 470 -16.57 12.12 1.53
CA ASN A 470 -17.05 11.90 2.89
C ASN A 470 -17.12 10.40 3.21
N ASP A 471 -16.01 9.80 3.59
CA ASP A 471 -15.90 8.37 3.98
C ASP A 471 -16.54 7.41 2.95
N VAL A 472 -16.19 7.64 1.68
CA VAL A 472 -16.78 6.92 0.54
C VAL A 472 -16.19 5.53 0.36
N THR A 473 -14.88 5.37 0.57
CA THR A 473 -14.16 4.14 0.26
C THR A 473 -14.22 3.11 1.38
N GLY A 474 -14.32 3.57 2.63
CA GLY A 474 -14.11 2.75 3.82
C GLY A 474 -12.63 2.40 4.08
N ASP A 475 -11.71 2.84 3.21
CA ASP A 475 -10.28 2.51 3.35
C ASP A 475 -9.60 3.32 4.47
N LEU A 476 -10.29 4.33 5.02
CA LEU A 476 -9.83 5.14 6.16
C LEU A 476 -10.05 4.48 7.53
N TRP A 477 -10.68 3.31 7.57
CA TRP A 477 -10.97 2.58 8.79
C TRP A 477 -9.93 1.51 9.08
N THR A 478 -9.71 1.25 10.36
CA THR A 478 -8.90 0.12 10.81
C THR A 478 -9.79 -1.10 10.93
N TYR A 479 -9.42 -2.19 10.27
CA TYR A 479 -10.15 -3.46 10.31
C TYR A 479 -9.42 -4.46 11.19
N GLY A 480 -10.15 -5.43 11.74
CA GLY A 480 -9.56 -6.46 12.57
C GLY A 480 -10.58 -7.46 13.10
N VAL A 481 -10.13 -8.31 14.00
CA VAL A 481 -10.98 -9.29 14.69
C VAL A 481 -11.09 -8.89 16.14
N LEU A 482 -12.30 -8.68 16.64
CA LEU A 482 -12.58 -8.56 18.06
C LEU A 482 -12.53 -9.95 18.70
N ASP A 483 -11.66 -10.12 19.68
CA ASP A 483 -11.47 -11.36 20.42
C ASP A 483 -12.25 -11.36 21.73
N ASP A 484 -12.11 -10.29 22.52
CA ASP A 484 -12.75 -10.19 23.84
C ASP A 484 -13.05 -8.74 24.22
N VAL A 485 -14.03 -8.55 25.10
CA VAL A 485 -14.36 -7.25 25.68
C VAL A 485 -14.22 -7.33 27.21
N LYS A 486 -13.30 -6.55 27.76
CA LYS A 486 -12.99 -6.51 29.19
C LYS A 486 -13.47 -5.21 29.82
N ASN A 487 -13.57 -5.19 31.15
CA ASN A 487 -13.94 -4.01 31.93
C ASN A 487 -15.29 -3.38 31.51
N LEU A 488 -16.19 -4.21 30.95
CA LEU A 488 -17.52 -3.77 30.53
C LEU A 488 -18.35 -3.26 31.73
N ILE A 489 -18.05 -3.71 32.94
CA ILE A 489 -18.69 -3.31 34.17
C ILE A 489 -17.67 -2.53 35.00
N ASN A 490 -17.85 -1.23 35.13
CA ASN A 490 -17.10 -0.42 36.10
C ASN A 490 -17.67 -0.65 37.48
N ASN A 491 -16.92 -1.34 38.37
CA ASN A 491 -17.19 -1.34 39.79
C ASN A 491 -16.97 0.08 40.32
N THR A 492 -18.00 0.90 40.38
CA THR A 492 -18.05 2.04 41.29
C THR A 492 -18.28 1.50 42.70
N THR A 493 -17.29 0.86 43.26
CA THR A 493 -17.21 0.73 44.74
C THR A 493 -16.46 1.94 45.25
N THR A 494 -17.18 2.81 45.89
CA THR A 494 -16.66 3.84 46.80
C THR A 494 -15.51 3.26 47.61
N THR A 495 -14.34 3.84 47.45
CA THR A 495 -13.09 3.49 48.10
C THR A 495 -13.21 3.59 49.59
N THR A 496 -12.97 2.50 50.27
CA THR A 496 -12.27 2.51 51.54
C THR A 496 -11.12 1.51 51.45
N SER A 497 -9.91 2.07 51.38
CA SER A 497 -8.59 1.45 51.52
C SER A 497 -8.26 0.15 50.76
N GLY A 498 -7.41 0.30 49.75
CA GLY A 498 -6.26 -0.58 49.54
C GLY A 498 -6.52 -1.98 49.04
N THR A 499 -6.93 -2.11 47.76
CA THR A 499 -6.57 -3.32 46.97
C THR A 499 -6.71 -3.01 45.49
N THR A 500 -5.69 -3.35 44.71
CA THR A 500 -5.64 -3.29 43.24
C THR A 500 -6.76 -4.14 42.63
N SER A 501 -7.73 -3.51 41.99
CA SER A 501 -8.77 -4.22 41.23
C SER A 501 -8.23 -4.74 39.89
N SER A 502 -8.03 -6.03 39.80
CA SER A 502 -7.91 -6.71 38.51
C SER A 502 -9.23 -6.60 37.73
N GLY A 503 -9.17 -6.17 36.47
CA GLY A 503 -10.33 -6.06 35.57
C GLY A 503 -11.07 -7.39 35.42
N MET A 504 -12.39 -7.31 35.33
CA MET A 504 -13.28 -8.45 35.15
C MET A 504 -13.56 -8.73 33.71
N THR A 505 -13.54 -9.98 33.28
CA THR A 505 -14.03 -10.38 31.94
C THR A 505 -15.56 -10.35 31.91
N VAL A 506 -16.16 -10.26 30.70
CA VAL A 506 -17.63 -10.32 30.55
C VAL A 506 -18.20 -11.58 31.15
N SER A 507 -17.55 -12.71 30.97
CA SER A 507 -17.92 -14.02 31.55
C SER A 507 -17.90 -13.98 33.10
N THR A 508 -16.90 -13.39 33.70
CA THR A 508 -16.79 -13.24 35.18
C THR A 508 -17.83 -12.27 35.70
N ALA A 509 -18.11 -11.20 34.96
CA ALA A 509 -19.12 -10.23 35.34
C ALA A 509 -20.54 -10.82 35.30
N ILE A 510 -20.86 -11.58 34.27
CA ILE A 510 -22.14 -12.32 34.18
C ILE A 510 -22.29 -13.31 35.31
N LYS A 511 -21.27 -14.14 35.61
CA LYS A 511 -21.29 -15.07 36.77
C LYS A 511 -21.54 -14.35 38.07
N LYS A 512 -20.98 -13.17 38.29
CA LYS A 512 -21.15 -12.39 39.51
C LYS A 512 -22.55 -11.76 39.62
N LEU A 513 -23.12 -11.34 38.51
CA LEU A 513 -24.49 -10.81 38.41
C LEU A 513 -25.54 -11.93 38.60
N THR A 514 -25.26 -13.15 38.15
CA THR A 514 -26.21 -14.28 38.25
C THR A 514 -26.17 -15.02 39.59
N GLY A 515 -25.30 -14.63 40.54
CA GLY A 515 -25.20 -15.27 41.85
C GLY A 515 -24.72 -16.73 41.84
N ASN A 516 -24.17 -17.20 40.72
CA ASN A 516 -23.76 -18.59 40.51
C ASN A 516 -22.33 -18.87 40.99
N ASP A 517 -21.90 -18.16 42.06
CA ASP A 517 -20.66 -18.46 42.77
C ASP A 517 -21.03 -19.38 43.94
N SER A 518 -21.01 -20.69 43.70
CA SER A 518 -21.21 -21.69 44.75
C SER A 518 -19.95 -21.77 45.61
N THR A 519 -19.82 -20.83 46.54
CA THR A 519 -19.00 -21.02 47.72
C THR A 519 -19.91 -20.92 48.94
N THR A 520 -20.13 -22.07 49.49
CA THR A 520 -20.76 -22.31 50.81
C THR A 520 -20.11 -21.49 51.89
N GLY A 521 -20.93 -20.77 52.70
CA GLY A 521 -20.44 -20.13 53.92
C GLY A 521 -21.46 -19.23 54.59
N THR A 522 -22.41 -19.82 55.26
CA THR A 522 -23.06 -19.49 56.59
C THR A 522 -23.43 -18.05 56.97
N THR A 523 -24.74 -17.89 57.16
CA THR A 523 -25.49 -17.22 58.24
C THR A 523 -25.29 -15.74 58.56
N GLY A 524 -26.43 -15.03 58.59
CA GLY A 524 -26.63 -13.92 59.51
C GLY A 524 -27.60 -12.81 59.13
N SER A 525 -28.88 -13.00 59.44
CA SER A 525 -29.85 -12.02 60.00
C SER A 525 -30.20 -10.70 59.32
N SER A 526 -31.46 -10.67 58.94
CA SER A 526 -32.47 -9.61 58.79
C SER A 526 -32.16 -8.16 59.17
N SER A 527 -32.51 -7.23 58.27
CA SER A 527 -33.37 -6.08 58.62
C SER A 527 -34.06 -5.55 57.34
N THR A 528 -35.36 -5.46 57.44
CA THR A 528 -36.33 -4.99 56.45
C THR A 528 -36.23 -3.47 56.29
N THR A 529 -36.02 -2.97 55.10
CA THR A 529 -36.38 -1.61 54.75
C THR A 529 -37.00 -1.66 53.37
N THR A 530 -38.28 -1.40 53.28
CA THR A 530 -39.09 -1.35 52.09
C THR A 530 -38.78 -0.06 51.32
N THR A 531 -38.07 -0.18 50.25
CA THR A 531 -38.01 0.89 49.22
C THR A 531 -38.52 0.27 47.92
N THR A 532 -39.48 0.91 47.31
CA THR A 532 -40.05 0.55 45.99
C THR A 532 -38.94 0.58 44.97
N THR A 533 -38.38 -0.54 44.70
CA THR A 533 -37.45 -0.81 43.57
C THR A 533 -38.30 -1.25 42.40
N THR A 534 -38.36 -0.45 41.37
CA THR A 534 -38.58 -0.97 40.02
C THR A 534 -37.56 -2.06 39.78
N ASP A 535 -38.05 -3.18 39.41
CA ASP A 535 -37.48 -4.49 39.36
C ASP A 535 -36.09 -4.60 38.76
N ASP A 536 -35.04 -4.19 39.47
CA ASP A 536 -33.64 -4.40 39.13
C ASP A 536 -33.30 -5.89 38.98
N SER A 537 -34.08 -6.76 39.61
CA SER A 537 -33.94 -8.21 39.51
C SER A 537 -34.32 -8.75 38.15
N GLN A 538 -35.33 -8.14 37.48
CA GLN A 538 -35.74 -8.53 36.15
C GLN A 538 -34.69 -8.13 35.10
N ILE A 539 -34.12 -6.94 35.23
CA ILE A 539 -33.07 -6.46 34.34
C ILE A 539 -31.78 -7.28 34.52
N ILE A 540 -31.46 -7.68 35.76
CA ILE A 540 -30.30 -8.53 36.05
C ILE A 540 -30.53 -9.95 35.55
N SER A 541 -31.73 -10.51 35.62
CA SER A 541 -32.13 -11.78 35.04
C SER A 541 -32.00 -11.74 33.51
N ASP A 542 -32.46 -10.68 32.89
CA ASP A 542 -32.43 -10.52 31.41
C ASP A 542 -31.00 -10.32 30.86
N VAL A 543 -30.09 -9.69 31.65
CA VAL A 543 -28.66 -9.60 31.34
C VAL A 543 -27.93 -10.92 31.55
N ALA A 544 -28.34 -11.70 32.55
CA ALA A 544 -27.77 -13.01 32.85
C ALA A 544 -28.04 -14.06 31.74
N ASP A 545 -29.17 -13.92 31.06
CA ASP A 545 -29.55 -14.79 29.91
C ASP A 545 -28.88 -14.38 28.59
N ILE A 546 -28.18 -13.24 28.56
CA ILE A 546 -27.39 -12.83 27.38
C ILE A 546 -26.00 -13.45 27.52
N VAL A 547 -25.86 -14.72 27.15
CA VAL A 547 -24.55 -15.32 26.89
C VAL A 547 -24.07 -14.77 25.57
N LEU A 548 -23.17 -13.76 25.63
CA LEU A 548 -22.45 -13.33 24.44
C LEU A 548 -21.56 -14.51 24.00
N PRO A 549 -21.82 -15.14 22.84
CA PRO A 549 -20.99 -16.24 22.41
C PRO A 549 -19.54 -15.79 22.25
N SER A 550 -18.60 -16.64 22.65
CA SER A 550 -17.20 -16.41 22.36
C SER A 550 -16.98 -16.39 20.84
N THR A 551 -15.89 -15.80 20.35
CA THR A 551 -15.55 -15.89 18.94
C THR A 551 -15.53 -17.32 18.44
N GLY A 552 -15.06 -18.25 19.28
CA GLY A 552 -15.06 -19.69 18.99
C GLY A 552 -16.46 -20.26 18.81
N ASP A 553 -17.40 -19.89 19.67
CA ASP A 553 -18.78 -20.36 19.60
C ASP A 553 -19.50 -19.82 18.35
N LEU A 554 -19.25 -18.56 17.99
CA LEU A 554 -19.76 -17.95 16.76
C LEU A 554 -19.18 -18.63 15.51
N LEU A 555 -17.89 -18.86 15.49
CA LEU A 555 -17.20 -19.53 14.38
C LEU A 555 -17.62 -21.00 14.30
N TRP A 556 -17.76 -21.70 15.45
CA TRP A 556 -18.25 -23.08 15.47
C TRP A 556 -19.69 -23.19 15.01
N GLY A 557 -20.57 -22.30 15.46
CA GLY A 557 -21.96 -22.30 15.02
C GLY A 557 -22.14 -22.09 13.52
N LEU A 558 -21.19 -21.36 12.89
CA LEU A 558 -21.10 -21.19 11.43
C LEU A 558 -20.58 -22.45 10.73
N VAL A 559 -19.60 -23.13 11.33
CA VAL A 559 -18.94 -24.32 10.75
C VAL A 559 -19.81 -25.55 10.87
N ASP A 560 -20.48 -25.77 11.99
CA ASP A 560 -21.32 -26.95 12.25
C ASP A 560 -22.76 -26.80 11.73
N GLY A 561 -23.13 -25.63 11.18
CA GLY A 561 -24.45 -25.37 10.63
C GLY A 561 -25.55 -25.20 11.68
N SER A 562 -25.22 -25.10 12.97
CA SER A 562 -26.18 -24.82 14.05
C SER A 562 -26.79 -23.42 13.94
N ILE A 563 -26.07 -22.50 13.26
CA ILE A 563 -26.57 -21.22 12.80
C ILE A 563 -27.05 -21.41 11.35
N GLY A 564 -28.31 -21.70 11.18
CA GLY A 564 -28.89 -22.09 9.88
C GLY A 564 -28.81 -21.01 8.80
N SER A 565 -28.65 -21.42 7.53
CA SER A 565 -28.50 -20.57 6.35
C SER A 565 -29.66 -19.59 6.15
N SER A 566 -30.90 -19.95 6.51
CA SER A 566 -32.07 -19.06 6.44
C SER A 566 -32.00 -17.88 7.41
N LEU A 567 -31.23 -18.01 8.47
CA LEU A 567 -31.03 -16.96 9.45
C LEU A 567 -29.96 -15.98 8.94
N TRP A 568 -28.97 -16.46 8.20
CA TRP A 568 -27.96 -15.64 7.52
C TRP A 568 -28.59 -14.70 6.50
N GLU A 569 -29.52 -15.18 5.69
CA GLU A 569 -30.22 -14.35 4.70
C GLU A 569 -31.04 -13.23 5.37
N SER A 570 -31.55 -13.46 6.58
CA SER A 570 -32.30 -12.44 7.32
C SER A 570 -31.40 -11.41 8.03
N VAL A 571 -30.14 -11.77 8.32
CA VAL A 571 -29.17 -10.94 9.05
C VAL A 571 -28.27 -10.14 8.10
N THR A 572 -28.07 -10.59 6.86
CA THR A 572 -27.15 -9.98 5.88
C THR A 572 -27.57 -8.62 5.34
N GLY A 573 -28.60 -8.00 5.88
CA GLY A 573 -29.10 -6.69 5.42
C GLY A 573 -28.80 -5.48 6.30
N SER A 574 -28.40 -5.65 7.57
CA SER A 574 -28.01 -4.53 8.44
C SER A 574 -27.35 -5.00 9.75
N THR A 575 -26.46 -4.17 10.29
CA THR A 575 -25.85 -4.37 11.62
C THR A 575 -26.88 -4.47 12.74
N ASP A 576 -28.02 -3.79 12.62
CA ASP A 576 -29.12 -3.83 13.58
C ASP A 576 -29.83 -5.20 13.59
N LYS A 577 -29.92 -5.86 12.44
CA LYS A 577 -30.49 -7.20 12.35
C LYS A 577 -29.57 -8.25 12.95
N LEU A 578 -28.24 -8.12 12.77
CA LEU A 578 -27.27 -9.00 13.41
C LEU A 578 -27.29 -8.82 14.94
N ALA A 579 -27.31 -7.57 15.43
CA ALA A 579 -27.44 -7.28 16.85
C ALA A 579 -28.75 -7.84 17.44
N SER A 580 -29.86 -7.65 16.75
CA SER A 580 -31.18 -8.19 17.14
C SER A 580 -31.21 -9.72 17.16
N TYR A 581 -30.49 -10.36 16.24
CA TYR A 581 -30.39 -11.81 16.16
C TYR A 581 -29.54 -12.37 17.31
N LEU A 582 -28.39 -11.78 17.57
CA LEU A 582 -27.51 -12.21 18.66
C LEU A 582 -28.14 -11.99 20.04
N LEU A 583 -28.96 -10.93 20.19
CA LEU A 583 -29.83 -10.74 21.34
C LEU A 583 -30.91 -11.84 21.46
N LYS A 584 -31.47 -12.30 20.34
CA LYS A 584 -32.45 -13.41 20.33
C LYS A 584 -31.83 -14.76 20.64
N LEU A 585 -30.56 -15.00 20.31
CA LEU A 585 -29.83 -16.22 20.71
C LEU A 585 -29.58 -16.27 22.22
N GLY A 586 -29.45 -15.10 22.86
CA GLY A 586 -29.20 -14.97 24.32
C GLY A 586 -30.43 -14.71 25.18
N ALA A 587 -31.55 -14.27 24.62
CA ALA A 587 -32.72 -13.84 25.38
C ALA A 587 -34.02 -14.41 24.84
N ASN A 588 -34.61 -15.37 25.55
CA ASN A 588 -36.03 -15.66 25.42
C ASN A 588 -36.83 -14.43 25.94
N ASN A 589 -37.19 -13.50 25.06
CA ASN A 589 -38.19 -12.44 25.31
C ASN A 589 -37.77 -11.07 25.88
N THR A 590 -36.68 -10.45 25.44
CA THR A 590 -36.52 -9.02 25.76
C THR A 590 -36.63 -8.12 24.53
N SER A 591 -37.42 -7.05 24.66
CA SER A 591 -37.60 -5.99 23.65
C SER A 591 -36.50 -4.91 23.69
N GLY A 592 -35.38 -5.16 24.37
CA GLY A 592 -34.26 -4.25 24.48
C GLY A 592 -33.25 -4.37 23.35
N SER A 593 -32.69 -3.24 22.87
CA SER A 593 -31.57 -3.25 21.93
C SER A 593 -30.25 -3.57 22.65
N LEU A 594 -29.28 -4.14 21.96
CA LEU A 594 -27.92 -4.36 22.49
C LEU A 594 -27.33 -3.07 23.09
N SER A 595 -27.61 -1.92 22.48
CA SER A 595 -27.21 -0.61 22.99
C SER A 595 -27.83 -0.28 24.36
N THR A 596 -29.07 -0.71 24.63
CA THR A 596 -29.73 -0.51 25.92
C THR A 596 -29.05 -1.34 27.01
N VAL A 597 -28.71 -2.60 26.71
CA VAL A 597 -27.99 -3.49 27.65
C VAL A 597 -26.59 -2.94 27.93
N LEU A 598 -25.86 -2.51 26.89
CA LEU A 598 -24.52 -1.95 27.05
C LEU A 598 -24.53 -0.63 27.84
N ASN A 599 -25.55 0.21 27.67
CA ASN A 599 -25.71 1.45 28.45
C ASN A 599 -25.92 1.17 29.95
N TYR A 600 -26.60 0.08 30.28
CA TYR A 600 -26.80 -0.34 31.70
C TYR A 600 -25.49 -0.79 32.35
N LEU A 601 -24.56 -1.38 31.59
CA LEU A 601 -23.29 -1.90 32.09
C LEU A 601 -22.21 -0.84 32.41
N GLY A 602 -22.52 0.47 32.35
CA GLY A 602 -21.60 1.58 32.71
C GLY A 602 -20.95 2.24 31.48
N SER A 603 -19.99 3.15 31.70
CA SER A 603 -19.34 3.92 30.62
C SER A 603 -17.98 3.34 30.25
N GLY A 604 -17.73 2.87 29.05
CA GLY A 604 -16.43 2.44 28.56
C GLY A 604 -16.18 0.94 28.66
N ALA A 605 -15.19 0.48 27.90
CA ALA A 605 -14.74 -0.91 27.85
C ALA A 605 -13.32 -1.02 27.25
N ASP A 606 -12.69 -2.18 27.46
CA ASP A 606 -11.41 -2.54 26.86
C ASP A 606 -11.68 -3.62 25.79
N TYR A 607 -11.53 -3.24 24.51
CA TYR A 607 -11.72 -4.13 23.36
C TYR A 607 -10.39 -4.77 22.97
N VAL A 608 -10.28 -6.09 23.14
CA VAL A 608 -9.09 -6.87 22.74
C VAL A 608 -9.29 -7.32 21.30
N CYS A 609 -8.47 -6.82 20.41
CA CYS A 609 -8.59 -7.03 18.97
C CYS A 609 -7.29 -7.54 18.38
N TYR A 610 -7.39 -8.31 17.28
CA TYR A 610 -6.27 -8.59 16.41
C TYR A 610 -6.35 -7.66 15.20
N VAL A 611 -5.34 -6.80 15.05
CA VAL A 611 -5.24 -5.79 13.99
C VAL A 611 -3.85 -5.86 13.39
N ASN A 612 -3.77 -5.98 12.06
CA ASN A 612 -2.50 -6.09 11.33
C ASN A 612 -1.56 -7.15 11.93
N GLY A 613 -2.12 -8.31 12.27
CA GLY A 613 -1.40 -9.45 12.81
C GLY A 613 -0.97 -9.33 14.28
N LYS A 614 -1.39 -8.28 14.99
CA LYS A 614 -1.02 -8.04 16.39
C LYS A 614 -2.25 -7.93 17.27
N GLN A 615 -2.16 -8.52 18.47
CA GLN A 615 -3.17 -8.28 19.51
C GLN A 615 -3.00 -6.87 20.07
N THR A 616 -4.07 -6.10 20.03
CA THR A 616 -4.13 -4.69 20.46
C THR A 616 -5.35 -4.50 21.35
N THR A 617 -5.22 -3.79 22.47
CA THR A 617 -6.36 -3.46 23.34
C THR A 617 -6.71 -1.99 23.18
N TYR A 618 -7.92 -1.73 22.71
CA TYR A 618 -8.50 -0.39 22.63
C TYR A 618 -9.30 -0.07 23.88
N LYS A 619 -8.80 0.86 24.68
CA LYS A 619 -9.50 1.37 25.86
C LYS A 619 -10.39 2.54 25.45
N THR A 620 -11.67 2.43 25.74
CA THR A 620 -12.66 3.43 25.31
C THR A 620 -13.48 3.95 26.48
N SER A 621 -13.87 5.22 26.41
CA SER A 621 -14.83 5.82 27.35
C SER A 621 -16.28 5.60 26.91
N THR A 622 -16.48 5.13 25.67
CA THR A 622 -17.80 4.82 25.08
C THR A 622 -17.87 3.34 24.80
N LYS A 623 -19.01 2.72 25.02
CA LYS A 623 -19.27 1.34 24.65
C LYS A 623 -19.81 1.25 23.23
N TYR A 624 -19.32 0.26 22.49
CA TYR A 624 -19.75 -0.01 21.13
C TYR A 624 -20.47 -1.35 21.07
N PRO A 625 -21.60 -1.44 20.33
CA PRO A 625 -22.39 -2.65 20.21
C PRO A 625 -21.77 -3.61 19.17
N VAL A 626 -20.60 -4.12 19.48
CA VAL A 626 -19.88 -5.08 18.66
C VAL A 626 -19.62 -6.37 19.42
N LEU A 627 -19.55 -7.47 18.68
CA LEU A 627 -19.35 -8.83 19.16
C LEU A 627 -18.05 -9.40 18.62
N ALA A 628 -17.61 -10.50 19.21
CA ALA A 628 -16.46 -11.23 18.72
C ALA A 628 -16.60 -11.54 17.20
N GLY A 629 -15.53 -11.34 16.44
CA GLY A 629 -15.49 -11.46 14.99
C GLY A 629 -14.96 -10.22 14.29
N GLY A 630 -15.21 -10.09 13.00
CA GLY A 630 -14.72 -8.98 12.19
C GLY A 630 -15.35 -7.63 12.57
N ILE A 631 -14.52 -6.64 12.79
CA ILE A 631 -14.94 -5.27 13.13
C ILE A 631 -14.22 -4.23 12.29
N ALA A 632 -14.86 -3.08 12.14
CA ALA A 632 -14.28 -1.84 11.63
C ALA A 632 -14.17 -0.83 12.78
N ILE A 633 -13.00 -0.20 12.92
CA ILE A 633 -12.66 0.74 13.99
C ILE A 633 -12.39 2.10 13.35
N GLY A 634 -13.22 3.09 13.64
CA GLY A 634 -13.01 4.48 13.27
C GLY A 634 -12.26 5.22 14.36
N THR A 635 -11.15 5.86 14.00
CA THR A 635 -10.32 6.62 14.94
C THR A 635 -10.24 8.08 14.54
N SER A 636 -9.92 8.93 15.51
CA SER A 636 -9.44 10.28 15.21
C SER A 636 -7.99 10.22 14.70
N THR A 637 -7.48 11.34 14.22
CA THR A 637 -6.08 11.51 13.82
C THR A 637 -5.08 11.27 14.97
N SER A 638 -5.52 11.40 16.24
CA SER A 638 -4.73 11.04 17.42
C SER A 638 -4.79 9.54 17.79
N GLY A 639 -5.49 8.72 17.02
CA GLY A 639 -5.67 7.29 17.26
C GLY A 639 -6.74 6.97 18.32
N THR A 640 -7.48 7.97 18.81
CA THR A 640 -8.59 7.74 19.75
C THR A 640 -9.76 7.09 19.01
N VAL A 641 -10.27 5.97 19.54
CA VAL A 641 -11.44 5.29 18.95
C VAL A 641 -12.68 6.18 19.08
N LYS A 642 -13.35 6.40 17.99
CA LYS A 642 -14.57 7.20 17.86
C LYS A 642 -15.78 6.36 17.51
N SER A 643 -15.57 5.23 16.86
CA SER A 643 -16.64 4.31 16.49
C SER A 643 -16.09 2.89 16.32
N MET A 644 -16.94 1.90 16.55
CA MET A 644 -16.70 0.51 16.18
C MET A 644 -17.97 -0.03 15.53
N THR A 645 -17.82 -0.69 14.40
CA THR A 645 -18.95 -1.26 13.64
C THR A 645 -18.69 -2.73 13.39
N GLN A 646 -19.69 -3.57 13.61
CA GLN A 646 -19.65 -4.98 13.31
C GLN A 646 -19.65 -5.19 11.80
N LEU A 647 -18.73 -6.01 11.30
CA LEU A 647 -18.76 -6.51 9.92
C LEU A 647 -19.74 -7.68 9.81
N LEU A 648 -20.22 -7.93 8.59
CA LEU A 648 -21.15 -9.03 8.31
C LEU A 648 -20.37 -10.30 7.92
N PRO A 649 -20.57 -11.42 8.60
CA PRO A 649 -19.88 -12.65 8.26
C PRO A 649 -20.47 -13.29 6.99
N VAL A 650 -19.61 -13.87 6.17
CA VAL A 650 -19.92 -14.55 4.92
C VAL A 650 -19.10 -15.84 4.85
N VAL A 651 -19.75 -16.99 4.75
CA VAL A 651 -19.05 -18.28 4.52
C VAL A 651 -18.58 -18.33 3.07
N ILE A 652 -17.31 -18.62 2.86
CA ILE A 652 -16.68 -18.59 1.54
C ILE A 652 -16.54 -19.99 0.98
N ASP A 653 -17.09 -20.21 -0.21
CA ASP A 653 -17.03 -21.50 -0.92
C ASP A 653 -15.87 -21.55 -1.92
N LYS A 654 -15.54 -20.43 -2.55
CA LYS A 654 -14.47 -20.32 -3.56
C LYS A 654 -13.70 -19.02 -3.42
N VAL A 655 -12.41 -19.10 -3.70
CA VAL A 655 -11.47 -17.99 -3.65
C VAL A 655 -10.99 -17.70 -5.08
N GLY A 656 -11.06 -16.42 -5.49
CA GLY A 656 -10.47 -15.88 -6.71
C GLY A 656 -9.33 -14.91 -6.40
N ALA A 657 -8.75 -14.29 -7.42
CA ALA A 657 -7.59 -13.39 -7.27
C ALA A 657 -7.91 -12.11 -6.47
N ALA A 658 -9.08 -11.50 -6.70
CA ALA A 658 -9.52 -10.27 -6.03
C ALA A 658 -10.98 -10.37 -5.56
N SER A 659 -11.50 -11.57 -5.40
CA SER A 659 -12.89 -11.79 -5.00
C SER A 659 -13.09 -13.18 -4.42
N VAL A 660 -14.16 -13.35 -3.66
CA VAL A 660 -14.59 -14.64 -3.09
C VAL A 660 -16.04 -14.89 -3.44
N MET A 661 -16.46 -16.14 -3.41
CA MET A 661 -17.84 -16.57 -3.66
C MET A 661 -18.45 -17.15 -2.40
N SER A 662 -19.71 -16.83 -2.17
CA SER A 662 -20.57 -17.50 -1.20
C SER A 662 -21.87 -17.87 -1.92
N GLY A 663 -22.07 -19.17 -2.14
CA GLY A 663 -23.09 -19.64 -3.05
C GLY A 663 -22.91 -19.04 -4.45
N ASN A 664 -23.95 -18.37 -4.95
CA ASN A 664 -23.93 -17.69 -6.25
C ASN A 664 -23.52 -16.21 -6.16
N LYS A 665 -23.24 -15.69 -4.97
CA LYS A 665 -22.91 -14.28 -4.78
C LYS A 665 -21.40 -14.08 -4.75
N LYS A 666 -20.92 -13.13 -5.57
CA LYS A 666 -19.53 -12.69 -5.61
C LYS A 666 -19.36 -11.52 -4.65
N TYR A 667 -18.27 -11.54 -3.88
CA TYR A 667 -17.82 -10.45 -3.03
C TYR A 667 -16.41 -10.06 -3.42
N GLU A 668 -16.15 -8.79 -3.56
CA GLU A 668 -14.78 -8.29 -3.77
C GLU A 668 -14.01 -8.31 -2.45
N THR A 669 -12.70 -8.53 -2.53
CA THR A 669 -11.79 -8.41 -1.40
C THR A 669 -11.18 -7.01 -1.35
N ALA A 670 -10.89 -6.52 -0.16
CA ALA A 670 -10.09 -5.31 -0.01
C ALA A 670 -8.63 -5.59 -0.36
N ASP A 671 -7.92 -4.59 -0.87
CA ASP A 671 -6.50 -4.72 -1.22
C ASP A 671 -5.65 -5.05 0.02
N GLU A 672 -5.99 -4.46 1.17
CA GLU A 672 -5.37 -4.72 2.48
C GLU A 672 -6.22 -5.66 3.35
N MET A 673 -6.84 -6.67 2.75
CA MET A 673 -7.62 -7.66 3.50
C MET A 673 -6.74 -8.40 4.49
N GLN A 674 -7.13 -8.37 5.78
CA GLN A 674 -6.42 -9.11 6.82
C GLN A 674 -6.89 -10.57 6.85
N VAL A 675 -5.94 -11.52 6.88
CA VAL A 675 -6.23 -12.95 6.91
C VAL A 675 -5.68 -13.56 8.19
N TYR A 676 -6.52 -14.30 8.91
CA TYR A 676 -6.16 -14.97 10.16
C TYR A 676 -6.52 -16.45 10.11
N LEU A 677 -5.64 -17.28 10.67
CA LEU A 677 -5.95 -18.65 11.05
C LEU A 677 -6.38 -18.66 12.53
N TRP A 678 -7.60 -19.09 12.80
CA TRP A 678 -8.03 -19.34 14.16
C TRP A 678 -7.66 -20.77 14.59
N TYR A 679 -6.87 -20.89 15.67
CA TYR A 679 -6.42 -22.17 16.19
C TYR A 679 -6.28 -22.11 17.72
N LYS A 680 -6.97 -23.04 18.42
CA LYS A 680 -6.95 -23.16 19.88
C LYS A 680 -7.20 -21.84 20.64
N GLY A 681 -8.17 -21.05 20.18
CA GLY A 681 -8.55 -19.79 20.84
C GLY A 681 -7.65 -18.61 20.54
N THR A 682 -6.78 -18.69 19.55
CA THR A 682 -5.86 -17.62 19.18
C THR A 682 -5.89 -17.37 17.66
N TYR A 683 -5.76 -16.11 17.26
CA TYR A 683 -5.66 -15.70 15.86
C TYR A 683 -4.21 -15.54 15.44
N TYR A 684 -3.82 -16.25 14.40
CA TYR A 684 -2.49 -16.17 13.80
C TYR A 684 -2.58 -15.50 12.44
N PRO A 685 -1.80 -14.42 12.19
CA PRO A 685 -1.77 -13.80 10.87
C PRO A 685 -1.24 -14.81 9.83
N THR A 686 -1.89 -14.84 8.69
CA THR A 686 -1.57 -15.75 7.60
C THR A 686 -1.89 -15.10 6.25
N THR A 687 -1.75 -15.83 5.17
CA THR A 687 -2.11 -15.37 3.82
C THR A 687 -3.22 -16.25 3.25
N LEU A 688 -4.00 -15.70 2.33
CA LEU A 688 -5.07 -16.44 1.68
C LEU A 688 -4.57 -17.72 0.97
N SER A 689 -3.38 -17.67 0.38
CA SER A 689 -2.75 -18.81 -0.28
C SER A 689 -2.40 -19.96 0.67
N GLN A 690 -2.11 -19.65 1.94
CA GLN A 690 -1.76 -20.66 2.96
C GLN A 690 -2.99 -21.36 3.54
N VAL A 691 -4.16 -20.75 3.43
CA VAL A 691 -5.41 -21.27 4.04
C VAL A 691 -6.50 -21.54 3.01
N ASN A 692 -6.19 -21.49 1.71
CA ASN A 692 -7.11 -21.78 0.62
C ASN A 692 -7.15 -23.28 0.27
N GLY A 693 -7.09 -24.16 1.27
CA GLY A 693 -7.19 -25.60 1.11
C GLY A 693 -8.53 -26.14 1.58
N GLU A 694 -8.89 -27.35 1.09
CA GLU A 694 -10.15 -28.02 1.49
C GLU A 694 -10.22 -28.33 2.99
N GLU A 695 -9.08 -28.34 3.69
CA GLU A 695 -8.97 -28.53 5.13
C GLU A 695 -9.43 -27.33 5.97
N TYR A 696 -9.72 -26.18 5.35
CA TYR A 696 -10.19 -24.99 6.04
C TYR A 696 -11.63 -24.64 5.68
N THR A 697 -12.37 -24.11 6.64
CA THR A 697 -13.56 -23.30 6.42
C THR A 697 -13.17 -21.84 6.48
N LEU A 698 -13.55 -21.07 5.46
CA LEU A 698 -13.21 -19.67 5.35
C LEU A 698 -14.44 -18.81 5.66
N ILE A 699 -14.27 -17.85 6.57
CA ILE A 699 -15.30 -16.88 6.95
C ILE A 699 -14.78 -15.49 6.61
N GLY A 700 -15.38 -14.88 5.60
CA GLY A 700 -15.13 -13.50 5.22
C GLY A 700 -15.99 -12.55 6.07
N TRP A 701 -15.43 -11.40 6.43
CA TRP A 701 -16.14 -10.35 7.12
C TRP A 701 -16.30 -9.15 6.19
N TYR A 702 -17.54 -8.93 5.78
CA TYR A 702 -17.98 -8.00 4.75
C TYR A 702 -18.39 -6.67 5.40
N ASP A 703 -17.99 -5.54 4.83
CA ASP A 703 -18.29 -4.21 5.37
C ASP A 703 -19.71 -3.71 5.08
N GLY A 704 -20.56 -4.58 4.48
CA GLY A 704 -22.00 -4.33 4.31
C GLY A 704 -22.36 -3.34 3.20
N GLY A 705 -21.39 -2.77 2.49
CA GLY A 705 -21.68 -1.73 1.49
C GLY A 705 -22.27 -0.47 2.10
N LEU A 706 -21.93 -0.15 3.35
CA LEU A 706 -22.39 1.03 4.07
C LEU A 706 -21.88 2.33 3.44
N ARG A 707 -20.88 2.24 2.59
CA ARG A 707 -20.26 3.36 1.88
C ARG A 707 -20.40 3.17 0.38
N ALA A 708 -20.45 4.26 -0.38
CA ALA A 708 -20.69 4.22 -1.82
C ALA A 708 -19.69 3.33 -2.58
N ALA A 709 -18.40 3.37 -2.22
CA ALA A 709 -17.35 2.52 -2.76
C ALA A 709 -16.89 1.43 -1.79
N GLY A 710 -17.66 1.10 -0.77
CA GLY A 710 -17.50 -0.04 0.13
C GLY A 710 -17.91 -1.35 -0.54
N GLY A 711 -18.40 -2.30 0.26
CA GLY A 711 -18.89 -3.57 -0.25
C GLY A 711 -17.77 -4.59 -0.48
N LYS A 712 -16.78 -4.62 0.41
CA LYS A 712 -15.62 -5.51 0.33
C LYS A 712 -15.49 -6.43 1.55
N ILE A 713 -14.91 -7.59 1.36
CA ILE A 713 -14.41 -8.43 2.46
C ILE A 713 -13.13 -7.77 3.00
N ARG A 714 -13.17 -7.34 4.26
CA ARG A 714 -12.08 -6.62 4.92
C ARG A 714 -11.21 -7.53 5.79
N VAL A 715 -11.81 -8.57 6.34
CA VAL A 715 -11.13 -9.56 7.20
C VAL A 715 -11.57 -10.95 6.77
N LEU A 716 -10.67 -11.92 6.80
CA LEU A 716 -10.95 -13.31 6.55
C LEU A 716 -10.40 -14.15 7.70
N ILE A 717 -11.21 -15.04 8.23
CA ILE A 717 -10.82 -16.00 9.26
C ILE A 717 -10.92 -17.41 8.67
N ALA A 718 -9.82 -18.14 8.73
CA ALA A 718 -9.76 -19.54 8.37
C ALA A 718 -9.84 -20.40 9.64
N VAL A 719 -10.70 -21.40 9.63
CA VAL A 719 -10.86 -22.39 10.70
C VAL A 719 -10.59 -23.77 10.12
N ARG A 720 -9.66 -24.50 10.73
CA ARG A 720 -9.34 -25.85 10.26
C ARG A 720 -10.53 -26.78 10.53
N LYS A 721 -10.96 -27.54 9.52
CA LYS A 721 -11.97 -28.58 9.66
C LYS A 721 -11.44 -29.68 10.58
N SER A 722 -12.29 -30.20 11.47
CA SER A 722 -11.97 -31.29 12.40
C SER A 722 -11.76 -32.60 11.70
#